data_5b29121861df398079e55d2b2944cb5e
#
_entry.id   5b29121861df398079e55d2b2944cb5e
#
_cell.length_a   1.000
_cell.length_b   1.000
_cell.length_c   1.000
_cell.angle_alpha   90.00
_cell.angle_beta   90.00
_cell.angle_gamma   90.00
#
_symmetry.space_group_name_H-M   'P 1'
#
loop_
_entity.id
_entity.type
_entity.pdbx_description
1 polymer ?
#
loop_
_entity_poly.entity_id
_entity_poly.type
_entity_poly.pdbx_seq_one_letter_code
_entity_poly.pdbx_strand_id
1 'polypeptide(L)'
;MNPFLLGLRLLWGSGRRGRARFLLMALGSGLGVACLAAVLTIPAVLASHDARTSARYPVLAEHSSAVHQQFLDPYGSRPLRRVFLARTGPGPVPRPPGVTAFPGPGEVVVSPALRDVLAANPGASGLVPGRVTGTIGAAGLGSPDELYAYVGTTPDKLTAPRALDRFGDGRLHEEVVDGETLDILRFTLGCIVLLPLVVFLSVCARLSGESRARRLAALRLVGLSIKDTLRVNAGENVAAAFLGAVLGLAAYLGVNEVMARVGLPGLQWFPADGRPEWPTVAVCLVGCPALAWVVGLLGARRAALSPIAVRRTAERRPPRTWGALLLVPGMGVIVGYCAMSVLGKDPSGGSASSTLVPAAVLLTGAGLVFGLPPVTAWLARRTAAVSGSLPLTLAMRRTEVDPGSSLRVVSGLVLLVFGASLTQGVLIELDQVSRRTAPLQEYRIRLSELSGDQRRELERLPDVRTHLTAYSSWSPAGEPGGIGLDVVVGTCEQAARTAISLRGCVDGRIMRLSGPVPPTAYDPKPGDRFPFALQDGRKVVLTVPEAGVEVDAYQPSVIRPDTLLVPPSMAPAGLAAGAGSLTLVSEADAGTVRAVLDGIGRVAPTAEVEAVGIAIDALAQLAVIRSLLVVGMVLGLVVGVAAFVVSVADRALERRGQVAALGLLGARAGTLRGVQVVQVVVPLGVGLGGAVVAGWLAEASYLITGGGAVHWDWEGLPVLVGSAVGVLVVAGVASVPMVRRHVDPELVRRD
;
A
#
# COMPACT_ATOMS: atom_id res chain seq x y z
N MET A 1 45.39 20.27 18.54
CA MET A 1 44.30 20.56 17.57
C MET A 1 43.29 19.41 17.64
N ASN A 2 42.03 19.68 17.79
CA ASN A 2 41.04 18.59 17.90
C ASN A 2 41.00 17.79 16.60
N PRO A 3 41.27 16.45 16.60
CA PRO A 3 41.31 15.62 15.38
C PRO A 3 40.05 15.67 14.53
N PHE A 4 38.88 15.91 15.16
CA PHE A 4 37.60 16.05 14.47
C PHE A 4 37.58 17.33 13.61
N LEU A 5 38.05 18.47 14.16
CA LEU A 5 38.12 19.73 13.41
C LEU A 5 39.21 19.68 12.30
N LEU A 6 40.25 18.88 12.48
CA LEU A 6 41.22 18.63 11.43
C LEU A 6 40.59 17.95 10.22
N GLY A 7 39.68 16.96 10.45
CA GLY A 7 38.91 16.32 9.38
C GLY A 7 38.08 17.29 8.55
N LEU A 8 37.40 18.20 9.21
CA LEU A 8 36.61 19.27 8.56
C LEU A 8 37.49 20.23 7.75
N ARG A 9 38.61 20.69 8.29
CA ARG A 9 39.58 21.55 7.57
C ARG A 9 40.16 20.87 6.33
N LEU A 10 40.50 19.59 6.43
CA LEU A 10 41.01 18.81 5.30
C LEU A 10 39.98 18.64 4.18
N LEU A 11 38.69 18.61 4.52
CA LEU A 11 37.62 18.63 3.54
C LEU A 11 37.59 19.92 2.70
N TRP A 12 37.69 21.10 3.36
CA TRP A 12 37.69 22.38 2.68
C TRP A 12 38.97 22.62 1.85
N GLY A 13 40.09 22.10 2.29
CA GLY A 13 41.39 22.17 1.60
C GLY A 13 41.54 21.19 0.44
N SER A 14 40.68 20.19 0.27
CA SER A 14 40.82 19.14 -0.73
C SER A 14 40.44 19.52 -2.18
N GLY A 15 40.21 20.80 -2.46
CA GLY A 15 39.87 21.32 -3.78
C GLY A 15 38.49 20.91 -4.31
N ARG A 16 38.20 21.20 -5.59
CA ARG A 16 36.88 20.95 -6.22
C ARG A 16 36.41 19.50 -6.13
N ARG A 17 37.33 18.53 -6.25
CA ARG A 17 37.00 17.08 -6.19
C ARG A 17 36.56 16.63 -4.80
N GLY A 18 37.20 17.09 -3.74
CA GLY A 18 36.82 16.77 -2.36
C GLY A 18 35.43 17.35 -1.98
N ARG A 19 35.22 18.61 -2.38
CA ARG A 19 33.90 19.28 -2.17
C ARG A 19 32.78 18.57 -2.91
N ALA A 20 32.98 18.18 -4.17
CA ALA A 20 31.98 17.44 -4.94
C ALA A 20 31.63 16.08 -4.28
N ARG A 21 32.60 15.38 -3.74
CA ARG A 21 32.39 14.11 -3.01
C ARG A 21 31.62 14.32 -1.71
N PHE A 22 31.96 15.36 -0.95
CA PHE A 22 31.24 15.70 0.28
C PHE A 22 29.77 16.05 -0.01
N LEU A 23 29.53 16.86 -1.05
CA LEU A 23 28.17 17.19 -1.49
C LEU A 23 27.39 15.95 -1.95
N LEU A 24 28.03 15.05 -2.69
CA LEU A 24 27.39 13.80 -3.10
C LEU A 24 27.01 12.92 -1.89
N MET A 25 27.88 12.85 -0.88
CA MET A 25 27.57 12.15 0.38
C MET A 25 26.43 12.83 1.14
N ALA A 26 26.44 14.16 1.23
CA ALA A 26 25.41 14.91 1.92
C ALA A 26 24.07 14.82 1.20
N LEU A 27 24.03 14.96 -0.13
CA LEU A 27 22.81 14.81 -0.94
C LEU A 27 22.26 13.36 -0.87
N GLY A 28 23.15 12.37 -0.96
CA GLY A 28 22.74 10.98 -0.79
C GLY A 28 22.15 10.71 0.60
N SER A 29 22.85 11.13 1.66
CA SER A 29 22.31 11.03 3.02
C SER A 29 20.99 11.80 3.17
N GLY A 30 20.88 12.99 2.55
CA GLY A 30 19.68 13.81 2.58
C GLY A 30 18.47 13.11 1.95
N LEU A 31 18.65 12.53 0.77
CA LEU A 31 17.59 11.74 0.13
C LEU A 31 17.18 10.56 1.02
N GLY A 32 18.13 9.82 1.59
CA GLY A 32 17.84 8.73 2.50
C GLY A 32 17.07 9.18 3.74
N VAL A 33 17.46 10.32 4.32
CA VAL A 33 16.75 10.89 5.49
C VAL A 33 15.35 11.39 5.13
N ALA A 34 15.17 11.99 3.96
CA ALA A 34 13.84 12.40 3.49
C ALA A 34 12.89 11.19 3.36
N CYS A 35 13.35 10.09 2.75
CA CYS A 35 12.60 8.85 2.67
C CYS A 35 12.34 8.22 4.05
N LEU A 36 13.32 8.25 4.95
CA LEU A 36 13.15 7.76 6.32
C LEU A 36 12.11 8.57 7.08
N ALA A 37 12.17 9.90 7.00
CA ALA A 37 11.20 10.78 7.64
C ALA A 37 9.79 10.52 7.10
N ALA A 38 9.63 10.33 5.78
CA ALA A 38 8.35 9.99 5.16
C ALA A 38 7.74 8.70 5.75
N VAL A 39 8.54 7.64 5.89
CA VAL A 39 8.04 6.37 6.46
C VAL A 39 7.71 6.48 7.94
N LEU A 40 8.59 7.15 8.71
CA LEU A 40 8.40 7.28 10.16
C LEU A 40 7.24 8.20 10.56
N THR A 41 6.78 9.09 9.66
CA THR A 41 5.63 9.96 9.93
C THR A 41 4.28 9.34 9.55
N ILE A 42 4.24 8.25 8.77
CA ILE A 42 2.97 7.57 8.42
C ILE A 42 2.16 7.21 9.67
N PRO A 43 2.72 6.56 10.71
CA PRO A 43 1.96 6.24 11.92
C PRO A 43 1.38 7.47 12.64
N ALA A 44 2.09 8.60 12.64
CA ALA A 44 1.63 9.83 13.25
C ALA A 44 0.44 10.45 12.48
N VAL A 45 0.46 10.37 11.14
CA VAL A 45 -0.65 10.80 10.29
C VAL A 45 -1.90 9.97 10.59
N LEU A 46 -1.79 8.64 10.62
CA LEU A 46 -2.91 7.74 10.95
C LEU A 46 -3.43 8.00 12.38
N ALA A 47 -2.53 8.08 13.36
CA ALA A 47 -2.92 8.36 14.75
C ALA A 47 -3.61 9.73 14.91
N SER A 48 -3.20 10.75 14.14
CA SER A 48 -3.86 12.06 14.16
C SER A 48 -5.26 12.00 13.56
N HIS A 49 -5.45 11.21 12.51
CA HIS A 49 -6.77 10.93 11.93
C HIS A 49 -7.66 10.24 12.93
N ASP A 50 -7.19 9.13 13.53
CA ASP A 50 -7.96 8.32 14.49
C ASP A 50 -8.31 9.09 15.76
N ALA A 51 -7.42 9.96 16.23
CA ALA A 51 -7.69 10.84 17.36
C ALA A 51 -8.82 11.85 17.07
N ARG A 52 -8.89 12.41 15.84
CA ARG A 52 -9.96 13.35 15.45
C ARG A 52 -11.29 12.65 15.21
N THR A 53 -11.27 11.48 14.58
CA THR A 53 -12.50 10.68 14.41
C THR A 53 -13.06 10.23 15.75
N SER A 54 -12.21 9.81 16.68
CA SER A 54 -12.62 9.42 18.02
C SER A 54 -13.09 10.60 18.87
N ALA A 55 -12.51 11.79 18.67
CA ALA A 55 -12.96 13.00 19.40
C ALA A 55 -14.40 13.41 19.11
N ARG A 56 -14.96 12.99 17.97
CA ARG A 56 -16.37 13.25 17.59
C ARG A 56 -17.31 12.09 17.88
N TYR A 57 -16.81 10.98 18.47
CA TYR A 57 -17.64 9.84 18.81
C TYR A 57 -18.67 10.24 19.88
N PRO A 58 -19.96 9.95 19.67
CA PRO A 58 -21.01 10.35 20.60
C PRO A 58 -20.99 9.48 21.85
N VAL A 59 -20.87 10.09 23.00
CA VAL A 59 -21.05 9.42 24.31
C VAL A 59 -22.52 9.56 24.70
N LEU A 60 -23.15 8.42 24.92
CA LEU A 60 -24.58 8.35 25.21
C LEU A 60 -24.85 8.51 26.70
N ALA A 61 -26.02 9.05 27.03
CA ALA A 61 -26.57 9.12 28.39
C ALA A 61 -27.99 8.59 28.39
N GLU A 62 -28.55 8.32 29.57
CA GLU A 62 -29.98 7.98 29.70
C GLU A 62 -30.85 9.20 29.47
N HIS A 63 -30.39 10.37 29.93
CA HIS A 63 -31.10 11.65 29.80
C HIS A 63 -30.09 12.74 29.42
N SER A 64 -30.44 13.56 28.45
CA SER A 64 -29.65 14.71 28.06
C SER A 64 -30.53 15.79 27.42
N SER A 65 -30.04 17.03 27.47
CA SER A 65 -30.65 18.19 26.78
C SER A 65 -30.42 18.18 25.26
N ALA A 66 -29.67 17.20 24.73
CA ALA A 66 -29.43 17.00 23.31
C ALA A 66 -29.61 15.54 22.92
N VAL A 67 -30.08 15.33 21.71
CA VAL A 67 -30.14 14.01 21.08
C VAL A 67 -29.43 14.05 19.74
N HIS A 68 -28.96 12.89 19.31
CA HIS A 68 -28.34 12.72 18.01
C HIS A 68 -28.85 11.48 17.29
N GLN A 69 -28.72 11.50 15.98
CA GLN A 69 -28.90 10.33 15.11
C GLN A 69 -27.91 10.43 13.96
N GLN A 70 -27.16 9.36 13.72
CA GLN A 70 -26.13 9.33 12.70
C GLN A 70 -26.53 8.43 11.53
N PHE A 71 -26.25 8.89 10.31
CA PHE A 71 -26.39 8.13 9.09
C PHE A 71 -25.04 8.08 8.37
N LEU A 72 -24.77 6.94 7.76
CA LEU A 72 -23.63 6.72 6.90
C LEU A 72 -24.16 6.31 5.54
N ASP A 73 -24.10 7.23 4.59
CA ASP A 73 -24.63 7.03 3.26
C ASP A 73 -23.49 6.92 2.24
N PRO A 74 -23.62 6.09 1.21
CA PRO A 74 -22.72 6.13 0.08
C PRO A 74 -23.00 7.34 -0.81
N TYR A 75 -22.01 8.18 -1.03
CA TYR A 75 -22.05 9.19 -2.07
C TYR A 75 -20.94 8.90 -3.09
N GLY A 76 -21.30 8.25 -4.16
CA GLY A 76 -20.33 7.60 -5.02
C GLY A 76 -19.53 6.57 -4.24
N SER A 77 -18.23 6.50 -4.50
CA SER A 77 -17.28 5.64 -3.77
C SER A 77 -16.83 6.18 -2.40
N ARG A 78 -17.42 7.29 -1.92
CA ARG A 78 -17.04 7.97 -0.68
C ARG A 78 -18.14 7.86 0.36
N PRO A 79 -17.81 7.59 1.64
CA PRO A 79 -18.79 7.64 2.71
C PRO A 79 -19.19 9.09 3.00
N LEU A 80 -20.50 9.37 3.00
CA LEU A 80 -21.08 10.62 3.50
C LEU A 80 -21.66 10.38 4.88
N ARG A 81 -21.10 11.02 5.87
CA ARG A 81 -21.58 10.93 7.26
C ARG A 81 -22.43 12.14 7.60
N ARG A 82 -23.68 11.89 7.98
CA ARG A 82 -24.63 12.91 8.41
C ARG A 82 -25.00 12.68 9.86
N VAL A 83 -24.78 13.68 10.70
CA VAL A 83 -25.13 13.63 12.13
C VAL A 83 -26.22 14.66 12.39
N PHE A 84 -27.42 14.19 12.64
CA PHE A 84 -28.55 15.02 13.00
C PHE A 84 -28.51 15.29 14.50
N LEU A 85 -28.65 16.56 14.86
CA LEU A 85 -28.59 17.05 16.23
C LEU A 85 -29.86 17.82 16.57
N ALA A 86 -30.44 17.52 17.72
CA ALA A 86 -31.63 18.25 18.18
C ALA A 86 -31.53 18.54 19.69
N ARG A 87 -32.11 19.68 20.11
CA ARG A 87 -32.27 20.04 21.52
C ARG A 87 -33.57 19.44 22.05
N THR A 88 -33.50 18.84 23.24
CA THR A 88 -34.66 18.30 23.97
C THR A 88 -35.06 19.13 25.17
N GLY A 89 -34.20 20.07 25.61
CA GLY A 89 -34.45 20.90 26.78
C GLY A 89 -33.56 22.16 26.83
N PRO A 90 -33.76 23.03 27.82
CA PRO A 90 -33.03 24.29 27.98
C PRO A 90 -31.60 24.11 28.53
N GLY A 91 -31.20 22.89 28.87
CA GLY A 91 -29.88 22.62 29.45
C GLY A 91 -28.69 22.89 28.51
N PRO A 92 -27.46 22.77 29.02
CA PRO A 92 -26.26 22.87 28.22
C PRO A 92 -26.23 21.75 27.18
N VAL A 93 -25.79 22.05 25.95
CA VAL A 93 -25.67 21.10 24.87
C VAL A 93 -24.20 20.90 24.52
N PRO A 94 -23.76 19.68 24.24
CA PRO A 94 -22.37 19.39 23.88
C PRO A 94 -22.06 19.97 22.50
N ARG A 95 -20.94 20.70 22.41
CA ARG A 95 -20.50 21.29 21.14
C ARG A 95 -19.77 20.24 20.31
N PRO A 96 -20.15 20.03 19.03
CA PRO A 96 -19.39 19.14 18.15
C PRO A 96 -17.97 19.66 17.92
N PRO A 97 -16.96 18.78 17.80
CA PRO A 97 -15.59 19.19 17.47
C PRO A 97 -15.53 19.93 16.15
N GLY A 98 -14.70 20.96 16.05
CA GLY A 98 -14.52 21.76 14.84
C GLY A 98 -15.68 22.69 14.48
N VAL A 99 -16.73 22.76 15.31
CA VAL A 99 -17.90 23.62 15.11
C VAL A 99 -17.96 24.70 16.18
N THR A 100 -18.28 25.92 15.81
CA THR A 100 -18.30 27.08 16.72
C THR A 100 -19.51 27.09 17.67
N ALA A 101 -20.65 26.57 17.19
CA ALA A 101 -21.89 26.51 17.96
C ALA A 101 -22.69 25.24 17.62
N PHE A 102 -23.55 24.80 18.56
CA PHE A 102 -24.49 23.70 18.28
C PHE A 102 -25.49 24.16 17.20
N PRO A 103 -25.64 23.44 16.06
CA PRO A 103 -26.50 23.87 14.97
C PRO A 103 -27.99 23.89 15.41
N GLY A 104 -28.67 25.01 15.14
CA GLY A 104 -30.13 25.16 15.37
C GLY A 104 -30.95 24.44 14.31
N PRO A 105 -32.27 24.27 14.55
CA PRO A 105 -33.16 23.63 13.58
C PRO A 105 -33.11 24.32 12.21
N GLY A 106 -32.85 23.52 11.14
CA GLY A 106 -32.67 24.01 9.78
C GLY A 106 -31.30 24.61 9.46
N GLU A 107 -30.38 24.63 10.41
CA GLU A 107 -28.97 25.02 10.17
C GLU A 107 -28.11 23.79 9.89
N VAL A 108 -27.17 23.92 8.99
CA VAL A 108 -26.25 22.85 8.63
C VAL A 108 -24.83 23.37 8.63
N VAL A 109 -23.92 22.58 9.23
CA VAL A 109 -22.48 22.83 9.18
C VAL A 109 -21.84 21.65 8.45
N VAL A 110 -21.15 21.94 7.34
CA VAL A 110 -20.62 20.93 6.42
C VAL A 110 -19.11 20.94 6.39
N SER A 111 -18.48 19.82 6.04
CA SER A 111 -17.05 19.81 5.72
C SER A 111 -16.74 20.65 4.48
N PRO A 112 -15.51 21.21 4.32
CA PRO A 112 -15.14 21.92 3.11
C PRO A 112 -15.36 21.11 1.84
N ALA A 113 -14.99 19.81 1.86
CA ALA A 113 -15.18 18.91 0.73
C ALA A 113 -16.65 18.71 0.37
N LEU A 114 -17.55 18.56 1.36
CA LEU A 114 -18.97 18.42 1.11
C LEU A 114 -19.56 19.74 0.57
N ARG A 115 -19.12 20.89 1.04
CA ARG A 115 -19.55 22.19 0.50
C ARG A 115 -19.21 22.31 -0.99
N ASP A 116 -18.01 21.86 -1.39
CA ASP A 116 -17.58 21.92 -2.79
C ASP A 116 -18.39 20.94 -3.65
N VAL A 117 -18.73 19.75 -3.12
CA VAL A 117 -19.64 18.79 -3.78
C VAL A 117 -21.05 19.37 -3.97
N LEU A 118 -21.60 20.01 -2.95
CA LEU A 118 -22.93 20.63 -3.02
C LEU A 118 -22.96 21.82 -4.01
N ALA A 119 -21.86 22.56 -4.12
CA ALA A 119 -21.73 23.62 -5.09
C ALA A 119 -21.61 23.10 -6.54
N ALA A 120 -20.90 22.00 -6.74
CA ALA A 120 -20.74 21.38 -8.05
C ALA A 120 -21.98 20.59 -8.53
N ASN A 121 -22.77 20.06 -7.61
CA ASN A 121 -23.94 19.23 -7.90
C ASN A 121 -25.18 19.73 -7.12
N PRO A 122 -25.98 20.66 -7.66
CA PRO A 122 -27.18 21.15 -6.98
C PRO A 122 -28.20 20.07 -6.64
N GLY A 123 -28.24 18.97 -7.39
CA GLY A 123 -29.10 17.82 -7.09
C GLY A 123 -28.77 17.12 -5.78
N ALA A 124 -27.54 17.23 -5.30
CA ALA A 124 -27.12 16.67 -4.00
C ALA A 124 -27.61 17.50 -2.78
N SER A 125 -28.21 18.67 -2.99
CA SER A 125 -28.70 19.51 -1.87
C SER A 125 -29.75 18.82 -1.00
N GLY A 126 -30.51 17.86 -1.57
CA GLY A 126 -31.47 17.05 -0.82
C GLY A 126 -30.84 16.11 0.21
N LEU A 127 -29.57 15.78 0.09
CA LEU A 127 -28.85 14.95 1.08
C LEU A 127 -28.65 15.66 2.42
N VAL A 128 -28.62 17.00 2.39
CA VAL A 128 -28.33 17.81 3.58
C VAL A 128 -29.45 18.84 3.75
N PRO A 129 -30.55 18.45 4.42
CA PRO A 129 -31.73 19.32 4.53
C PRO A 129 -31.45 20.50 5.45
N GLY A 130 -31.53 21.72 4.93
CA GLY A 130 -31.34 22.96 5.67
C GLY A 130 -30.40 23.94 4.98
N ARG A 131 -30.14 25.07 5.64
CA ARG A 131 -29.26 26.11 5.13
C ARG A 131 -27.85 25.91 5.67
N VAL A 132 -26.85 25.84 4.79
CA VAL A 132 -25.45 25.77 5.18
C VAL A 132 -25.05 27.10 5.83
N THR A 133 -24.73 27.06 7.12
CA THR A 133 -24.37 28.23 7.96
C THR A 133 -22.89 28.31 8.26
N GLY A 134 -22.14 27.24 8.08
CA GLY A 134 -20.72 27.21 8.37
C GLY A 134 -19.99 25.99 7.83
N THR A 135 -18.69 25.97 8.08
CA THR A 135 -17.83 24.82 7.74
C THR A 135 -17.20 24.23 8.99
N ILE A 136 -17.03 22.91 8.99
CA ILE A 136 -16.37 22.16 10.07
C ILE A 136 -14.87 22.41 9.96
N GLY A 137 -14.25 22.82 11.07
CA GLY A 137 -12.80 23.00 11.14
C GLY A 137 -12.03 21.69 11.25
N ALA A 138 -10.73 21.74 11.02
CA ALA A 138 -9.84 20.58 11.00
C ALA A 138 -9.91 19.69 12.27
N ALA A 139 -10.22 20.28 13.44
CA ALA A 139 -10.37 19.52 14.68
C ALA A 139 -11.56 18.55 14.69
N GLY A 140 -12.54 18.74 13.81
CA GLY A 140 -13.73 17.88 13.71
C GLY A 140 -13.73 16.95 12.49
N LEU A 141 -12.66 16.93 11.71
CA LEU A 141 -12.54 16.14 10.48
C LEU A 141 -11.36 15.17 10.56
N GLY A 142 -11.58 13.92 10.20
CA GLY A 142 -10.53 12.92 10.09
C GLY A 142 -9.53 13.30 8.98
N SER A 143 -10.04 13.69 7.81
CA SER A 143 -9.26 14.12 6.64
C SER A 143 -9.83 15.36 5.97
N PRO A 144 -9.03 16.10 5.15
CA PRO A 144 -9.51 17.28 4.44
C PRO A 144 -10.63 17.00 3.43
N ASP A 145 -10.64 15.81 2.85
CA ASP A 145 -11.57 15.38 1.80
C ASP A 145 -12.82 14.68 2.33
N GLU A 146 -12.96 14.55 3.64
CA GLU A 146 -14.09 13.85 4.26
C GLU A 146 -15.43 14.54 3.96
N LEU A 147 -16.45 13.73 3.59
CA LEU A 147 -17.82 14.23 3.43
C LEU A 147 -18.56 14.08 4.76
N TYR A 148 -18.74 15.20 5.45
CA TYR A 148 -19.33 15.22 6.78
C TYR A 148 -20.28 16.40 6.96
N ALA A 149 -21.43 16.17 7.62
CA ALA A 149 -22.39 17.21 7.96
C ALA A 149 -22.95 17.05 9.38
N TYR A 150 -23.03 18.17 10.11
CA TYR A 150 -23.89 18.30 11.27
C TYR A 150 -25.15 19.04 10.87
N VAL A 151 -26.31 18.39 11.02
CA VAL A 151 -27.63 18.92 10.63
C VAL A 151 -28.43 19.19 11.90
N GLY A 152 -28.74 20.46 12.14
CA GLY A 152 -29.64 20.85 13.22
C GLY A 152 -31.10 20.57 12.84
N THR A 153 -31.81 19.86 13.71
CA THR A 153 -33.20 19.47 13.50
C THR A 153 -34.02 19.57 14.80
N THR A 154 -35.27 19.18 14.74
CA THR A 154 -36.16 19.04 15.89
C THR A 154 -36.30 17.56 16.28
N PRO A 155 -36.50 17.21 17.56
CA PRO A 155 -36.56 15.82 18.03
C PRO A 155 -37.65 14.97 17.35
N ASP A 156 -38.76 15.58 16.98
CA ASP A 156 -39.90 14.95 16.32
C ASP A 156 -39.60 14.43 14.90
N LYS A 157 -38.52 14.96 14.28
CA LYS A 157 -38.07 14.51 12.94
C LYS A 157 -37.07 13.34 12.98
N LEU A 158 -36.64 12.96 14.17
CA LEU A 158 -35.69 11.86 14.35
C LEU A 158 -36.43 10.54 14.61
N THR A 159 -36.09 9.50 13.87
CA THR A 159 -36.74 8.17 13.96
C THR A 159 -36.20 7.33 15.12
N ALA A 160 -34.92 7.45 15.41
CA ALA A 160 -34.25 6.71 16.49
C ALA A 160 -33.22 7.59 17.22
N PRO A 161 -33.67 8.69 17.88
CA PRO A 161 -32.77 9.59 18.58
C PRO A 161 -32.14 8.93 19.79
N ARG A 162 -30.86 9.16 20.01
CA ARG A 162 -30.13 8.74 21.20
C ARG A 162 -29.69 9.97 22.01
N ALA A 163 -29.86 9.92 23.33
CA ALA A 163 -29.44 11.01 24.19
C ALA A 163 -27.92 11.18 24.17
N LEU A 164 -27.47 12.41 23.93
CA LEU A 164 -26.06 12.77 23.74
C LEU A 164 -25.55 13.53 24.95
N ASP A 165 -24.59 12.94 25.70
CA ASP A 165 -23.92 13.58 26.81
C ASP A 165 -22.80 14.51 26.34
N ARG A 166 -21.87 13.95 25.57
CA ARG A 166 -20.72 14.67 25.05
C ARG A 166 -20.16 14.01 23.79
N PHE A 167 -19.21 14.67 23.15
CA PHE A 167 -18.40 14.10 22.08
C PHE A 167 -17.03 13.69 22.63
N GLY A 168 -16.57 12.49 22.23
CA GLY A 168 -15.28 11.93 22.59
C GLY A 168 -15.20 11.39 24.02
N ASP A 169 -14.89 10.13 24.18
CA ASP A 169 -14.67 9.47 25.45
C ASP A 169 -13.18 9.18 25.73
N GLY A 170 -12.29 9.62 24.82
CA GLY A 170 -10.85 9.40 24.91
C GLY A 170 -10.40 8.01 24.46
N ARG A 171 -11.30 7.19 23.90
CA ARG A 171 -10.99 5.88 23.32
C ARG A 171 -10.93 5.97 21.80
N LEU A 172 -10.18 5.07 21.20
CA LEU A 172 -10.19 4.89 19.74
C LEU A 172 -11.41 4.03 19.39
N HIS A 173 -12.31 4.53 18.56
CA HIS A 173 -13.53 3.85 18.13
C HIS A 173 -13.54 3.51 16.63
N GLU A 174 -12.88 4.32 15.83
CA GLU A 174 -12.75 4.12 14.41
C GLU A 174 -11.28 4.22 14.03
N GLU A 175 -10.67 3.12 13.64
CA GLU A 175 -9.31 3.08 13.14
C GLU A 175 -9.38 3.07 11.60
N VAL A 176 -8.53 3.88 10.94
CA VAL A 176 -8.41 3.88 9.47
C VAL A 176 -7.99 2.52 8.97
N VAL A 177 -7.10 1.87 9.72
CA VAL A 177 -6.60 0.53 9.44
C VAL A 177 -6.58 -0.22 10.75
N ASP A 178 -7.24 -1.36 10.81
CA ASP A 178 -7.27 -2.20 12.01
C ASP A 178 -5.87 -2.63 12.46
N GLY A 179 -5.69 -2.87 13.75
CA GLY A 179 -4.37 -3.09 14.36
C GLY A 179 -3.59 -4.25 13.75
N GLU A 180 -4.24 -5.36 13.40
CA GLU A 180 -3.59 -6.52 12.78
C GLU A 180 -3.10 -6.18 11.36
N THR A 181 -3.93 -5.57 10.54
CA THR A 181 -3.56 -5.11 9.19
C THR A 181 -2.48 -4.02 9.25
N LEU A 182 -2.52 -3.15 10.26
CA LEU A 182 -1.51 -2.12 10.47
C LEU A 182 -0.14 -2.73 10.77
N ASP A 183 -0.06 -3.81 11.54
CA ASP A 183 1.20 -4.50 11.84
C ASP A 183 1.77 -5.22 10.60
N ILE A 184 0.93 -5.83 9.78
CA ILE A 184 1.31 -6.37 8.47
C ILE A 184 1.86 -5.26 7.56
N LEU A 185 1.17 -4.12 7.51
CA LEU A 185 1.58 -2.97 6.72
C LEU A 185 2.92 -2.38 7.18
N ARG A 186 3.11 -2.22 8.51
CA ARG A 186 4.39 -1.77 9.11
C ARG A 186 5.53 -2.71 8.76
N PHE A 187 5.29 -4.02 8.86
CA PHE A 187 6.28 -5.02 8.49
C PHE A 187 6.66 -4.93 7.00
N THR A 188 5.65 -4.88 6.14
CA THR A 188 5.83 -4.82 4.68
C THR A 188 6.56 -3.54 4.26
N LEU A 189 6.14 -2.38 4.76
CA LEU A 189 6.83 -1.10 4.52
C LEU A 189 8.27 -1.11 5.07
N GLY A 190 8.49 -1.75 6.23
CA GLY A 190 9.82 -1.97 6.79
C GLY A 190 10.71 -2.77 5.84
N CYS A 191 10.22 -3.85 5.28
CA CYS A 191 10.98 -4.66 4.32
C CYS A 191 11.28 -3.89 3.02
N ILE A 192 10.30 -3.17 2.48
CA ILE A 192 10.42 -2.48 1.19
C ILE A 192 11.29 -1.24 1.27
N VAL A 193 11.22 -0.47 2.36
CA VAL A 193 11.88 0.84 2.46
C VAL A 193 13.09 0.81 3.38
N LEU A 194 12.96 0.29 4.61
CA LEU A 194 14.04 0.38 5.60
C LEU A 194 15.23 -0.50 5.25
N LEU A 195 15.02 -1.71 4.70
CA LEU A 195 16.14 -2.57 4.29
C LEU A 195 16.98 -1.94 3.16
N PRO A 196 16.42 -1.52 2.02
CA PRO A 196 17.17 -0.80 1.00
C PRO A 196 17.80 0.49 1.52
N LEU A 197 17.14 1.21 2.43
CA LEU A 197 17.63 2.45 3.01
C LEU A 197 18.89 2.24 3.86
N VAL A 198 18.92 1.21 4.71
CA VAL A 198 20.12 0.87 5.50
C VAL A 198 21.29 0.54 4.57
N VAL A 199 21.05 -0.23 3.50
CA VAL A 199 22.06 -0.52 2.48
C VAL A 199 22.53 0.77 1.81
N PHE A 200 21.61 1.65 1.42
CA PHE A 200 21.92 2.92 0.76
C PHE A 200 22.77 3.85 1.65
N LEU A 201 22.36 4.05 2.90
CA LEU A 201 23.14 4.85 3.85
C LEU A 201 24.54 4.26 4.11
N SER A 202 24.62 2.92 4.14
CA SER A 202 25.92 2.23 4.24
C SER A 202 26.81 2.47 3.01
N VAL A 203 26.23 2.49 1.82
CA VAL A 203 26.93 2.83 0.57
C VAL A 203 27.40 4.28 0.60
N CYS A 204 26.54 5.22 0.97
CA CYS A 204 26.88 6.64 1.07
C CYS A 204 28.02 6.89 2.08
N ALA A 205 27.99 6.24 3.24
CA ALA A 205 29.04 6.38 4.25
C ALA A 205 30.40 5.79 3.81
N ARG A 206 30.42 4.84 2.87
CA ARG A 206 31.64 4.22 2.32
C ARG A 206 32.14 4.86 1.03
N LEU A 207 31.43 5.86 0.50
CA LEU A 207 31.84 6.60 -0.68
C LEU A 207 33.30 7.06 -0.60
N SER A 208 34.09 6.82 -1.66
CA SER A 208 35.49 7.19 -1.72
C SER A 208 36.39 6.51 -0.67
N GLY A 209 36.02 5.29 -0.24
CA GLY A 209 36.72 4.54 0.81
C GLY A 209 38.20 4.33 0.52
N GLU A 210 38.61 4.02 -0.74
CA GLU A 210 39.98 3.79 -1.12
C GLU A 210 40.82 5.07 -1.07
N SER A 211 40.34 6.19 -1.59
CA SER A 211 41.05 7.47 -1.56
C SER A 211 41.23 8.00 -0.14
N ARG A 212 40.21 7.78 0.73
CA ARG A 212 40.33 8.08 2.17
C ARG A 212 41.32 7.17 2.86
N ALA A 213 41.30 5.86 2.56
CA ALA A 213 42.23 4.90 3.12
C ALA A 213 43.70 5.28 2.82
N ARG A 214 43.99 5.69 1.57
CA ARG A 214 45.31 6.18 1.17
C ARG A 214 45.71 7.44 1.97
N ARG A 215 44.82 8.42 2.13
CA ARG A 215 45.05 9.64 2.90
C ARG A 215 45.23 9.34 4.39
N LEU A 216 44.45 8.47 4.96
CA LEU A 216 44.57 8.05 6.36
C LEU A 216 45.88 7.27 6.60
N ALA A 217 46.32 6.44 5.65
CA ALA A 217 47.61 5.78 5.68
C ALA A 217 48.77 6.81 5.66
N ALA A 218 48.69 7.82 4.81
CA ALA A 218 49.70 8.91 4.78
C ALA A 218 49.75 9.68 6.12
N LEU A 219 48.60 10.01 6.71
CA LEU A 219 48.56 10.66 8.03
C LEU A 219 49.16 9.78 9.14
N ARG A 220 49.00 8.46 9.05
CA ARG A 220 49.64 7.50 9.95
C ARG A 220 51.15 7.49 9.80
N LEU A 221 51.67 7.57 8.56
CA LEU A 221 53.10 7.63 8.29
C LEU A 221 53.74 8.93 8.83
N VAL A 222 52.96 10.01 8.93
CA VAL A 222 53.39 11.29 9.56
C VAL A 222 53.28 11.24 11.10
N GLY A 223 52.80 10.13 11.69
CA GLY A 223 52.80 9.91 13.13
C GLY A 223 51.48 10.07 13.85
N LEU A 224 50.36 10.23 13.17
CA LEU A 224 49.03 10.24 13.83
C LEU A 224 48.72 8.88 14.47
N SER A 225 48.11 8.92 15.67
CA SER A 225 47.65 7.71 16.34
C SER A 225 46.47 7.05 15.58
N ILE A 226 46.25 5.74 15.81
CA ILE A 226 45.10 5.02 15.24
C ILE A 226 43.78 5.71 15.65
N LYS A 227 43.67 6.09 16.92
CA LYS A 227 42.48 6.73 17.47
C LYS A 227 42.19 8.08 16.80
N ASP A 228 43.25 8.88 16.59
CA ASP A 228 43.09 10.19 15.96
C ASP A 228 42.78 10.09 14.46
N THR A 229 43.40 9.12 13.78
CA THR A 229 43.10 8.80 12.39
C THR A 229 41.61 8.42 12.21
N LEU A 230 41.08 7.60 13.12
CA LEU A 230 39.65 7.23 13.13
C LEU A 230 38.76 8.41 13.44
N ARG A 231 39.14 9.32 14.34
CA ARG A 231 38.39 10.56 14.64
C ARG A 231 38.35 11.53 13.48
N VAL A 232 39.45 11.67 12.73
CA VAL A 232 39.49 12.48 11.50
C VAL A 232 38.46 11.96 10.46
N ASN A 233 38.49 10.64 10.24
CA ASN A 233 37.55 10.01 9.32
C ASN A 233 36.08 10.15 9.80
N ALA A 234 35.87 10.02 11.12
CA ALA A 234 34.54 10.19 11.71
C ALA A 234 34.00 11.60 11.49
N GLY A 235 34.86 12.62 11.66
CA GLY A 235 34.48 14.04 11.44
C GLY A 235 33.93 14.32 10.05
N GLU A 236 34.59 13.77 9.02
CA GLU A 236 34.13 13.92 7.63
C GLU A 236 32.76 13.25 7.39
N ASN A 237 32.61 12.00 7.86
CA ASN A 237 31.39 11.22 7.63
C ASN A 237 30.19 11.78 8.41
N VAL A 238 30.40 12.13 9.69
CA VAL A 238 29.34 12.68 10.55
C VAL A 238 28.90 14.04 10.03
N ALA A 239 29.84 14.91 9.63
CA ALA A 239 29.49 16.23 9.08
C ALA A 239 28.67 16.11 7.78
N ALA A 240 29.06 15.21 6.86
CA ALA A 240 28.30 14.99 5.64
C ALA A 240 26.90 14.41 5.91
N ALA A 241 26.81 13.43 6.82
CA ALA A 241 25.54 12.81 7.19
C ALA A 241 24.64 13.79 7.94
N PHE A 242 25.17 14.64 8.83
CA PHE A 242 24.41 15.65 9.56
C PHE A 242 23.88 16.73 8.61
N LEU A 243 24.72 17.28 7.72
CA LEU A 243 24.27 18.20 6.70
C LEU A 243 23.20 17.59 5.81
N GLY A 244 23.39 16.33 5.41
CA GLY A 244 22.40 15.57 4.66
C GLY A 244 21.09 15.40 5.46
N ALA A 245 21.16 15.11 6.75
CA ALA A 245 19.98 14.94 7.59
C ALA A 245 19.16 16.25 7.69
N VAL A 246 19.83 17.38 7.85
CA VAL A 246 19.15 18.70 7.86
C VAL A 246 18.50 19.01 6.51
N LEU A 247 19.23 18.82 5.41
CA LEU A 247 18.70 19.01 4.06
C LEU A 247 17.55 18.05 3.74
N GLY A 248 17.68 16.79 4.18
CA GLY A 248 16.66 15.75 3.99
C GLY A 248 15.37 16.04 4.74
N LEU A 249 15.46 16.48 6.01
CA LEU A 249 14.29 16.91 6.77
C LEU A 249 13.63 18.15 6.15
N ALA A 250 14.41 19.14 5.71
CA ALA A 250 13.88 20.32 5.03
C ALA A 250 13.16 19.94 3.70
N ALA A 251 13.77 19.03 2.92
CA ALA A 251 13.15 18.53 1.70
C ALA A 251 11.84 17.76 2.00
N TYR A 252 11.85 16.92 3.03
CA TYR A 252 10.66 16.20 3.48
C TYR A 252 9.51 17.16 3.86
N LEU A 253 9.80 18.22 4.63
CA LEU A 253 8.78 19.22 4.99
C LEU A 253 8.16 19.89 3.76
N GLY A 254 8.99 20.22 2.75
CA GLY A 254 8.49 20.72 1.47
C GLY A 254 7.62 19.72 0.70
N VAL A 255 8.04 18.45 0.65
CA VAL A 255 7.28 17.37 0.01
C VAL A 255 5.97 17.13 0.75
N ASN A 256 5.99 17.09 2.09
CA ASN A 256 4.78 16.93 2.90
C ASN A 256 3.75 18.03 2.62
N GLU A 257 4.16 19.30 2.53
CA GLU A 257 3.25 20.41 2.23
C GLU A 257 2.58 20.25 0.86
N VAL A 258 3.32 19.79 -0.14
CA VAL A 258 2.78 19.53 -1.48
C VAL A 258 1.87 18.30 -1.48
N MET A 259 2.32 17.20 -0.90
CA MET A 259 1.57 15.94 -0.89
C MET A 259 0.29 16.03 -0.06
N ALA A 260 0.28 16.76 1.04
CA ALA A 260 -0.93 17.00 1.83
C ALA A 260 -2.01 17.78 1.06
N ARG A 261 -1.62 18.62 0.08
CA ARG A 261 -2.58 19.33 -0.80
C ARG A 261 -3.08 18.47 -1.96
N VAL A 262 -2.20 17.63 -2.52
CA VAL A 262 -2.55 16.72 -3.64
C VAL A 262 -3.34 15.54 -3.14
N GLY A 263 -2.99 15.00 -1.98
CA GLY A 263 -3.53 13.76 -1.43
C GLY A 263 -3.01 12.50 -2.12
N LEU A 264 -3.31 11.38 -1.51
CA LEU A 264 -3.16 10.05 -2.09
C LEU A 264 -4.55 9.43 -2.24
N PRO A 265 -4.78 8.52 -3.19
CA PRO A 265 -6.06 7.83 -3.31
C PRO A 265 -6.47 7.17 -1.99
N GLY A 266 -7.59 7.60 -1.41
CA GLY A 266 -8.10 7.13 -0.12
C GLY A 266 -7.39 7.66 1.12
N LEU A 267 -6.33 8.44 0.99
CA LEU A 267 -5.61 9.00 2.13
C LEU A 267 -5.23 10.47 1.87
N GLN A 268 -5.93 11.37 2.54
CA GLN A 268 -5.57 12.77 2.64
C GLN A 268 -5.31 13.12 4.11
N TRP A 269 -4.41 14.07 4.35
CA TRP A 269 -4.07 14.51 5.69
C TRP A 269 -3.86 16.02 5.74
N PHE A 270 -3.98 16.61 6.91
CA PHE A 270 -3.63 18.01 7.08
C PHE A 270 -2.10 18.16 7.11
N PRO A 271 -1.53 19.23 6.51
CA PRO A 271 -0.08 19.43 6.50
C PRO A 271 0.60 19.35 7.87
N ALA A 272 -0.14 19.69 8.93
CA ALA A 272 0.34 19.63 10.30
C ALA A 272 0.59 18.17 10.77
N ASP A 273 -0.22 17.22 10.32
CA ASP A 273 -0.14 15.82 10.75
C ASP A 273 1.10 15.11 10.19
N GLY A 274 1.52 15.51 8.98
CA GLY A 274 2.76 15.01 8.36
C GLY A 274 4.03 15.69 8.87
N ARG A 275 3.97 16.55 9.88
CA ARG A 275 5.18 17.10 10.49
C ARG A 275 5.84 16.05 11.36
N PRO A 276 7.16 15.84 11.19
CA PRO A 276 7.85 14.81 11.95
C PRO A 276 7.88 15.18 13.44
N GLU A 277 7.44 14.24 14.26
CA GLU A 277 7.53 14.36 15.72
C GLU A 277 8.98 14.36 16.16
N TRP A 278 9.24 14.79 17.42
CA TRP A 278 10.58 14.87 17.99
C TRP A 278 11.36 13.52 17.94
N PRO A 279 10.75 12.33 18.16
CA PRO A 279 11.49 11.07 18.03
C PRO A 279 11.99 10.83 16.59
N THR A 280 11.17 11.12 15.58
CA THR A 280 11.55 11.04 14.17
C THR A 280 12.69 12.00 13.84
N VAL A 281 12.60 13.25 14.33
CA VAL A 281 13.67 14.25 14.17
C VAL A 281 14.97 13.76 14.84
N ALA A 282 14.88 13.19 16.04
CA ALA A 282 16.04 12.63 16.75
C ALA A 282 16.68 11.45 16.01
N VAL A 283 15.86 10.53 15.47
CA VAL A 283 16.38 9.42 14.63
C VAL A 283 17.07 9.95 13.38
N CYS A 284 16.52 10.95 12.73
CA CYS A 284 17.11 11.55 11.54
C CYS A 284 18.41 12.31 11.84
N LEU A 285 18.43 13.19 12.86
CA LEU A 285 19.58 14.07 13.16
C LEU A 285 20.67 13.42 13.98
N VAL A 286 20.36 12.37 14.74
CA VAL A 286 21.34 11.66 15.59
C VAL A 286 21.58 10.25 15.08
N GLY A 287 20.52 9.48 14.78
CA GLY A 287 20.62 8.08 14.36
C GLY A 287 21.35 7.91 13.02
N CYS A 288 21.04 8.71 12.01
CA CYS A 288 21.71 8.63 10.71
C CYS A 288 23.19 9.03 10.76
N PRO A 289 23.60 10.13 11.40
CA PRO A 289 25.02 10.43 11.63
C PRO A 289 25.74 9.38 12.48
N ALA A 290 25.09 8.80 13.49
CA ALA A 290 25.65 7.71 14.29
C ALA A 290 25.87 6.45 13.44
N LEU A 291 24.94 6.09 12.57
CA LEU A 291 25.10 4.99 11.60
C LEU A 291 26.28 5.27 10.66
N ALA A 292 26.39 6.48 10.12
CA ALA A 292 27.51 6.89 9.27
C ALA A 292 28.85 6.82 10.01
N TRP A 293 28.86 7.19 11.28
CA TRP A 293 30.06 7.05 12.14
C TRP A 293 30.45 5.58 12.33
N VAL A 294 29.51 4.71 12.71
CA VAL A 294 29.78 3.26 12.91
C VAL A 294 30.28 2.62 11.62
N VAL A 295 29.60 2.86 10.49
CA VAL A 295 30.01 2.32 9.18
C VAL A 295 31.36 2.85 8.76
N GLY A 296 31.62 4.14 8.98
CA GLY A 296 32.92 4.79 8.73
C GLY A 296 34.05 4.19 9.59
N LEU A 297 33.80 3.92 10.88
CA LEU A 297 34.71 3.26 11.79
C LEU A 297 35.08 1.84 11.31
N LEU A 298 34.07 1.04 10.97
CA LEU A 298 34.27 -0.33 10.49
C LEU A 298 35.09 -0.37 9.19
N GLY A 299 34.83 0.59 8.28
CA GLY A 299 35.55 0.74 7.02
C GLY A 299 37.01 1.19 7.21
N ALA A 300 37.27 2.13 8.14
CA ALA A 300 38.57 2.72 8.36
C ALA A 300 39.51 1.85 9.24
N ARG A 301 38.95 0.98 10.09
CA ARG A 301 39.73 0.12 11.00
C ARG A 301 40.83 -0.68 10.27
N ARG A 302 40.52 -1.27 9.11
CA ARG A 302 41.47 -2.07 8.31
C ARG A 302 42.62 -1.22 7.79
N ALA A 303 42.33 -0.02 7.25
CA ALA A 303 43.36 0.90 6.75
C ALA A 303 44.22 1.49 7.88
N ALA A 304 43.63 1.69 9.06
CA ALA A 304 44.35 2.19 10.24
C ALA A 304 45.26 1.15 10.88
N LEU A 305 44.93 -0.14 10.82
CA LEU A 305 45.73 -1.21 11.42
C LEU A 305 46.97 -1.59 10.58
N SER A 306 46.88 -1.49 9.25
CA SER A 306 47.97 -1.93 8.36
C SER A 306 48.26 -0.91 7.25
N PRO A 307 48.94 0.23 7.54
CA PRO A 307 49.15 1.30 6.57
C PRO A 307 50.05 0.87 5.39
N ILE A 308 50.94 -0.09 5.58
CA ILE A 308 51.85 -0.62 4.54
C ILE A 308 51.14 -1.63 3.65
N ALA A 309 50.16 -2.38 4.17
CA ALA A 309 49.38 -3.35 3.41
C ALA A 309 48.43 -2.70 2.39
N VAL A 310 48.14 -1.40 2.49
CA VAL A 310 47.37 -0.64 1.50
C VAL A 310 48.11 -0.52 0.16
N ARG A 311 49.45 -0.61 0.14
CA ARG A 311 50.26 -0.62 -1.09
C ARG A 311 50.45 -2.00 -1.70
N ARG A 312 50.44 -3.06 -0.89
CA ARG A 312 50.40 -4.43 -1.41
C ARG A 312 48.95 -4.77 -1.66
N THR A 313 48.60 -5.23 -2.87
CA THR A 313 47.35 -5.88 -3.19
C THR A 313 47.16 -7.01 -2.19
N ALA A 314 46.52 -6.69 -1.05
CA ALA A 314 46.24 -7.67 -0.02
C ALA A 314 45.45 -8.79 -0.68
N GLU A 315 45.92 -10.03 -0.58
CA GLU A 315 45.15 -11.22 -0.93
C GLU A 315 43.79 -11.08 -0.30
N ARG A 316 42.80 -10.76 -1.15
CA ARG A 316 41.44 -10.61 -0.70
C ARG A 316 40.94 -11.99 -0.29
N ARG A 317 40.62 -12.13 1.00
CA ARG A 317 40.09 -13.37 1.53
C ARG A 317 38.78 -13.71 0.80
N PRO A 318 38.54 -15.00 0.47
CA PRO A 318 37.30 -15.42 -0.16
C PRO A 318 36.10 -14.96 0.68
N PRO A 319 34.97 -14.67 0.05
CA PRO A 319 33.76 -14.24 0.77
C PRO A 319 33.36 -15.32 1.77
N ARG A 320 33.00 -14.89 2.97
CA ARG A 320 32.53 -15.81 4.01
C ARG A 320 31.21 -16.42 3.56
N THR A 321 31.09 -17.74 3.59
CA THR A 321 29.88 -18.51 3.22
C THR A 321 28.73 -18.34 4.21
N TRP A 322 28.97 -17.73 5.37
CA TRP A 322 27.96 -17.49 6.42
C TRP A 322 26.71 -16.75 5.94
N GLY A 323 26.83 -15.87 4.93
CA GLY A 323 25.67 -15.20 4.35
C GLY A 323 24.67 -16.15 3.67
N ALA A 324 25.18 -17.24 3.08
CA ALA A 324 24.32 -18.27 2.49
C ALA A 324 23.59 -19.09 3.56
N LEU A 325 24.14 -19.19 4.78
CA LEU A 325 23.48 -19.87 5.91
C LEU A 325 22.21 -19.15 6.38
N LEU A 326 22.08 -17.83 6.15
CA LEU A 326 20.84 -17.11 6.45
C LEU A 326 19.74 -17.35 5.39
N LEU A 327 20.13 -17.58 4.13
CA LEU A 327 19.20 -17.84 3.05
C LEU A 327 18.54 -19.23 3.20
N VAL A 328 19.27 -20.22 3.64
CA VAL A 328 18.79 -21.61 3.73
C VAL A 328 17.59 -21.78 4.67
N PRO A 329 17.61 -21.32 5.94
CA PRO A 329 16.46 -21.48 6.82
C PRO A 329 15.26 -20.63 6.38
N GLY A 330 15.49 -19.41 5.89
CA GLY A 330 14.41 -18.54 5.38
C GLY A 330 13.69 -19.19 4.19
N MET A 331 14.45 -19.55 3.16
CA MET A 331 13.90 -20.24 1.99
C MET A 331 13.34 -21.62 2.34
N GLY A 332 13.93 -22.35 3.30
CA GLY A 332 13.44 -23.65 3.73
C GLY A 332 12.03 -23.57 4.32
N VAL A 333 11.74 -22.57 5.14
CA VAL A 333 10.40 -22.33 5.68
C VAL A 333 9.43 -21.94 4.56
N ILE A 334 9.79 -20.98 3.71
CA ILE A 334 8.95 -20.51 2.59
C ILE A 334 8.58 -21.68 1.66
N VAL A 335 9.58 -22.43 1.19
CA VAL A 335 9.36 -23.59 0.31
C VAL A 335 8.57 -24.69 1.04
N GLY A 336 8.81 -24.90 2.34
CA GLY A 336 8.06 -25.85 3.16
C GLY A 336 6.56 -25.52 3.21
N TYR A 337 6.18 -24.26 3.40
CA TYR A 337 4.79 -23.81 3.36
C TYR A 337 4.16 -24.01 1.98
N CYS A 338 4.86 -23.62 0.91
CA CYS A 338 4.40 -23.86 -0.46
C CYS A 338 4.21 -25.34 -0.76
N ALA A 339 5.15 -26.19 -0.31
CA ALA A 339 5.07 -27.63 -0.52
C ALA A 339 3.91 -28.28 0.27
N MET A 340 3.67 -27.85 1.50
CA MET A 340 2.54 -28.37 2.29
C MET A 340 1.20 -28.05 1.62
N SER A 341 1.03 -26.83 1.11
CA SER A 341 -0.19 -26.43 0.40
C SER A 341 -0.40 -27.25 -0.89
N VAL A 342 0.67 -27.46 -1.69
CA VAL A 342 0.59 -28.30 -2.90
C VAL A 342 0.22 -29.76 -2.57
N LEU A 343 0.64 -30.25 -1.40
CA LEU A 343 0.30 -31.60 -0.90
C LEU A 343 -1.10 -31.69 -0.26
N GLY A 344 -1.91 -30.62 -0.33
CA GLY A 344 -3.27 -30.57 0.22
C GLY A 344 -3.33 -30.53 1.76
N LYS A 345 -2.20 -30.20 2.42
CA LYS A 345 -2.15 -29.96 3.87
C LYS A 345 -2.29 -28.47 4.11
N ASP A 346 -3.34 -28.08 4.84
CA ASP A 346 -3.61 -26.68 5.12
C ASP A 346 -2.83 -26.20 6.36
N PRO A 347 -1.79 -25.38 6.21
CA PRO A 347 -1.01 -24.85 7.33
C PRO A 347 -1.59 -23.59 7.98
N SER A 348 -2.76 -23.11 7.54
CA SER A 348 -3.35 -21.83 7.96
C SER A 348 -3.84 -21.78 9.41
N GLY A 349 -3.98 -22.91 10.10
CA GLY A 349 -4.60 -22.98 11.43
C GLY A 349 -3.68 -22.76 12.64
N GLY A 350 -2.41 -22.40 12.46
CA GLY A 350 -1.46 -22.34 13.57
C GLY A 350 -1.04 -20.91 13.95
N SER A 351 -1.14 -20.52 15.23
CA SER A 351 -0.60 -19.25 15.75
C SER A 351 0.91 -19.05 15.47
N ALA A 352 1.64 -20.09 15.13
CA ALA A 352 3.04 -20.03 14.75
C ALA A 352 3.25 -19.50 13.32
N SER A 353 2.28 -19.64 12.41
CA SER A 353 2.41 -19.21 11.02
C SER A 353 2.53 -17.69 10.88
N SER A 354 1.78 -16.93 11.69
CA SER A 354 1.77 -15.47 11.69
C SER A 354 3.12 -14.84 12.11
N THR A 355 3.96 -15.55 12.84
CA THR A 355 5.31 -15.08 13.23
C THR A 355 6.43 -15.72 12.41
N LEU A 356 6.26 -17.00 12.03
CA LEU A 356 7.31 -17.78 11.36
C LEU A 356 7.53 -17.33 9.91
N VAL A 357 6.46 -17.07 9.16
CA VAL A 357 6.57 -16.65 7.75
C VAL A 357 7.17 -15.26 7.62
N PRO A 358 6.75 -14.22 8.37
CA PRO A 358 7.43 -12.92 8.38
C PRO A 358 8.92 -13.01 8.74
N ALA A 359 9.25 -13.80 9.77
CA ALA A 359 10.66 -14.02 10.15
C ALA A 359 11.46 -14.70 9.02
N ALA A 360 10.89 -15.69 8.34
CA ALA A 360 11.49 -16.37 7.20
C ALA A 360 11.70 -15.43 6.01
N VAL A 361 10.75 -14.55 5.75
CA VAL A 361 10.84 -13.50 4.71
C VAL A 361 11.98 -12.53 5.01
N LEU A 362 12.11 -12.05 6.25
CA LEU A 362 13.24 -11.18 6.67
C LEU A 362 14.58 -11.90 6.53
N LEU A 363 14.66 -13.16 6.97
CA LEU A 363 15.87 -13.98 6.83
C LEU A 363 16.25 -14.19 5.36
N THR A 364 15.25 -14.39 4.49
CA THR A 364 15.46 -14.55 3.06
C THR A 364 15.96 -13.24 2.43
N GLY A 365 15.36 -12.09 2.75
CA GLY A 365 15.82 -10.77 2.31
C GLY A 365 17.26 -10.48 2.75
N ALA A 366 17.58 -10.70 4.02
CA ALA A 366 18.93 -10.59 4.54
C ALA A 366 19.88 -11.61 3.86
N GLY A 367 19.44 -12.84 3.69
CA GLY A 367 20.17 -13.92 3.04
C GLY A 367 20.49 -13.63 1.57
N LEU A 368 19.56 -12.98 0.84
CA LEU A 368 19.83 -12.51 -0.52
C LEU A 368 20.98 -11.51 -0.55
N VAL A 369 21.03 -10.54 0.38
CA VAL A 369 22.11 -9.54 0.42
C VAL A 369 23.44 -10.16 0.80
N PHE A 370 23.48 -10.99 1.83
CA PHE A 370 24.72 -11.58 2.36
C PHE A 370 25.14 -12.86 1.64
N GLY A 371 24.20 -13.58 1.02
CA GLY A 371 24.44 -14.82 0.28
C GLY A 371 24.85 -14.61 -1.18
N LEU A 372 24.50 -13.48 -1.78
CA LEU A 372 24.88 -13.16 -3.16
C LEU A 372 26.40 -13.14 -3.42
N PRO A 373 27.27 -12.61 -2.52
CA PRO A 373 28.71 -12.64 -2.73
C PRO A 373 29.32 -14.05 -2.94
N PRO A 374 29.05 -15.05 -2.10
CA PRO A 374 29.58 -16.39 -2.35
C PRO A 374 28.94 -17.06 -3.58
N VAL A 375 27.63 -16.85 -3.85
CA VAL A 375 26.97 -17.41 -5.02
C VAL A 375 27.54 -16.84 -6.32
N THR A 376 27.73 -15.54 -6.40
CA THR A 376 28.31 -14.89 -7.60
C THR A 376 29.80 -15.25 -7.78
N ALA A 377 30.56 -15.42 -6.71
CA ALA A 377 31.94 -15.91 -6.80
C ALA A 377 31.99 -17.34 -7.33
N TRP A 378 31.10 -18.21 -6.86
CA TRP A 378 31.00 -19.59 -7.34
C TRP A 378 30.63 -19.63 -8.83
N LEU A 379 29.59 -18.86 -9.22
CA LEU A 379 29.18 -18.78 -10.63
C LEU A 379 30.28 -18.20 -11.52
N ALA A 380 30.99 -17.16 -11.04
CA ALA A 380 32.09 -16.54 -11.74
C ALA A 380 33.24 -17.54 -12.02
N ARG A 381 33.55 -18.41 -11.04
CA ARG A 381 34.53 -19.51 -11.26
C ARG A 381 34.07 -20.46 -12.36
N ARG A 382 32.81 -20.92 -12.30
CA ARG A 382 32.25 -21.85 -13.30
C ARG A 382 32.23 -21.25 -14.69
N THR A 383 31.73 -20.03 -14.82
CA THR A 383 31.63 -19.32 -16.10
C THR A 383 33.00 -18.97 -16.67
N ALA A 384 33.97 -18.57 -15.83
CA ALA A 384 35.34 -18.31 -16.28
C ALA A 384 36.07 -19.57 -16.77
N ALA A 385 35.73 -20.75 -16.27
CA ALA A 385 36.32 -22.04 -16.68
C ALA A 385 35.80 -22.51 -18.05
N VAL A 386 34.54 -22.16 -18.42
CA VAL A 386 33.87 -22.65 -19.63
C VAL A 386 33.88 -21.62 -20.76
N SER A 387 34.12 -20.33 -20.44
CA SER A 387 34.01 -19.24 -21.39
C SER A 387 35.19 -19.17 -22.37
N GLY A 388 34.90 -19.15 -23.68
CA GLY A 388 35.86 -18.87 -24.75
C GLY A 388 36.05 -17.38 -25.09
N SER A 389 35.30 -16.46 -24.46
CA SER A 389 35.40 -15.03 -24.76
C SER A 389 36.28 -14.30 -23.77
N LEU A 390 37.29 -13.56 -24.27
CA LEU A 390 38.26 -12.81 -23.45
C LEU A 390 37.58 -11.79 -22.49
N PRO A 391 36.59 -10.97 -22.94
CA PRO A 391 35.92 -10.02 -22.05
C PRO A 391 35.18 -10.71 -20.89
N LEU A 392 34.51 -11.82 -21.15
CA LEU A 392 33.74 -12.57 -20.17
C LEU A 392 34.70 -13.26 -19.16
N THR A 393 35.76 -13.90 -19.63
CA THR A 393 36.75 -14.55 -18.76
C THR A 393 37.42 -13.55 -17.83
N LEU A 394 37.89 -12.41 -18.34
CA LEU A 394 38.52 -11.36 -17.54
C LEU A 394 37.52 -10.76 -16.52
N ALA A 395 36.27 -10.53 -16.94
CA ALA A 395 35.24 -10.01 -16.05
C ALA A 395 34.94 -11.00 -14.92
N MET A 396 34.79 -12.28 -15.23
CA MET A 396 34.46 -13.33 -14.25
C MET A 396 35.60 -13.61 -13.30
N ARG A 397 36.87 -13.69 -13.76
CA ARG A 397 38.03 -13.83 -12.91
C ARG A 397 38.15 -12.67 -11.91
N ARG A 398 37.84 -11.44 -12.35
CA ARG A 398 37.83 -10.28 -11.47
C ARG A 398 36.65 -10.32 -10.47
N THR A 399 35.47 -10.77 -10.89
CA THR A 399 34.30 -10.95 -9.99
C THR A 399 34.57 -12.05 -8.97
N GLU A 400 35.31 -13.10 -9.32
CA GLU A 400 35.75 -14.16 -8.41
C GLU A 400 36.60 -13.61 -7.27
N VAL A 401 37.60 -12.74 -7.61
CA VAL A 401 38.55 -12.17 -6.63
C VAL A 401 37.86 -11.10 -5.75
N ASP A 402 36.94 -10.29 -6.30
CA ASP A 402 36.24 -9.21 -5.57
C ASP A 402 34.73 -9.20 -5.84
N PRO A 403 34.00 -10.22 -5.38
CA PRO A 403 32.56 -10.26 -5.56
C PRO A 403 31.84 -9.15 -4.80
N GLY A 404 32.36 -8.76 -3.65
CA GLY A 404 31.72 -7.77 -2.75
C GLY A 404 31.64 -6.35 -3.33
N SER A 405 32.51 -5.98 -4.27
CA SER A 405 32.46 -4.66 -4.89
C SER A 405 31.32 -4.55 -5.93
N SER A 406 31.03 -5.65 -6.63
CA SER A 406 29.96 -5.70 -7.63
C SER A 406 28.59 -5.77 -6.99
N LEU A 407 28.46 -6.48 -5.89
CA LEU A 407 27.19 -6.79 -5.26
C LEU A 407 26.62 -5.68 -4.38
N ARG A 408 27.46 -4.80 -3.84
CA ARG A 408 27.01 -3.63 -3.09
C ARG A 408 26.15 -2.67 -3.91
N VAL A 409 26.35 -2.66 -5.24
CA VAL A 409 25.54 -1.89 -6.18
C VAL A 409 24.17 -2.55 -6.38
N VAL A 410 24.18 -3.87 -6.36
CA VAL A 410 23.06 -4.73 -6.74
C VAL A 410 22.10 -4.95 -5.55
N SER A 411 22.64 -4.97 -4.32
CA SER A 411 21.86 -5.36 -3.14
C SER A 411 20.63 -4.48 -2.89
N GLY A 412 20.70 -3.17 -3.15
CA GLY A 412 19.55 -2.28 -3.02
C GLY A 412 18.42 -2.61 -4.01
N LEU A 413 18.78 -2.89 -5.27
CA LEU A 413 17.83 -3.26 -6.31
C LEU A 413 17.24 -4.66 -6.11
N VAL A 414 18.06 -5.59 -5.62
CA VAL A 414 17.63 -6.96 -5.26
C VAL A 414 16.57 -6.92 -4.16
N LEU A 415 16.83 -6.14 -3.10
CA LEU A 415 15.85 -5.96 -2.03
C LEU A 415 14.59 -5.23 -2.48
N LEU A 416 14.72 -4.28 -3.41
CA LEU A 416 13.56 -3.60 -3.98
C LEU A 416 12.66 -4.56 -4.74
N VAL A 417 13.22 -5.39 -5.65
CA VAL A 417 12.44 -6.37 -6.42
C VAL A 417 11.81 -7.41 -5.49
N PHE A 418 12.54 -7.88 -4.50
CA PHE A 418 12.03 -8.79 -3.48
C PHE A 418 10.87 -8.16 -2.68
N GLY A 419 11.01 -6.90 -2.24
CA GLY A 419 9.96 -6.18 -1.53
C GLY A 419 8.74 -5.86 -2.41
N ALA A 420 8.94 -5.55 -3.69
CA ALA A 420 7.85 -5.32 -4.63
C ALA A 420 7.00 -6.57 -4.83
N SER A 421 7.61 -7.75 -4.91
CA SER A 421 6.90 -9.02 -4.97
C SER A 421 6.04 -9.26 -3.72
N LEU A 422 6.57 -8.98 -2.53
CA LEU A 422 5.80 -9.08 -1.28
C LEU A 422 4.59 -8.12 -1.27
N THR A 423 4.77 -6.89 -1.76
CA THR A 423 3.67 -5.93 -1.86
C THR A 423 2.56 -6.46 -2.74
N GLN A 424 2.92 -7.06 -3.86
CA GLN A 424 1.97 -7.64 -4.79
C GLN A 424 1.20 -8.79 -4.14
N GLY A 425 1.85 -9.65 -3.36
CA GLY A 425 1.19 -10.71 -2.59
C GLY A 425 0.15 -10.18 -1.61
N VAL A 426 0.48 -9.13 -0.87
CA VAL A 426 -0.47 -8.49 0.04
C VAL A 426 -1.68 -7.91 -0.72
N LEU A 427 -1.46 -7.27 -1.87
CA LEU A 427 -2.54 -6.72 -2.69
C LEU A 427 -3.46 -7.81 -3.26
N ILE A 428 -2.89 -8.96 -3.68
CA ILE A 428 -3.65 -10.11 -4.18
C ILE A 428 -4.48 -10.73 -3.04
N GLU A 429 -3.91 -10.87 -1.85
CA GLU A 429 -4.63 -11.40 -0.68
C GLU A 429 -5.83 -10.54 -0.33
N LEU A 430 -5.65 -9.22 -0.26
CA LEU A 430 -6.74 -8.28 0.00
C LEU A 430 -7.86 -8.41 -1.03
N ASP A 431 -7.52 -8.56 -2.31
CA ASP A 431 -8.51 -8.77 -3.38
C ASP A 431 -9.20 -10.13 -3.26
N GLN A 432 -8.46 -11.20 -2.94
CA GLN A 432 -9.03 -12.53 -2.75
C GLN A 432 -9.92 -12.63 -1.53
N VAL A 433 -9.56 -12.04 -0.40
CA VAL A 433 -10.40 -11.98 0.81
C VAL A 433 -11.71 -11.26 0.50
N SER A 434 -11.65 -10.14 -0.21
CA SER A 434 -12.84 -9.41 -0.64
C SER A 434 -13.78 -10.28 -1.51
N ARG A 435 -13.23 -11.03 -2.46
CA ARG A 435 -14.01 -11.90 -3.34
C ARG A 435 -14.57 -13.15 -2.65
N ARG A 436 -13.91 -13.67 -1.61
CA ARG A 436 -14.40 -14.83 -0.85
C ARG A 436 -15.62 -14.46 0.00
N THR A 437 -15.65 -13.24 0.52
CA THR A 437 -16.75 -12.77 1.36
C THR A 437 -18.02 -12.54 0.54
N ALA A 438 -17.89 -12.04 -0.69
CA ALA A 438 -19.01 -11.84 -1.63
C ALA A 438 -18.47 -11.91 -3.06
N PRO A 439 -18.82 -12.95 -3.84
CA PRO A 439 -18.34 -13.11 -5.23
C PRO A 439 -18.91 -12.04 -6.16
N LEU A 440 -20.06 -11.48 -5.81
CA LEU A 440 -20.71 -10.38 -6.52
C LEU A 440 -21.07 -9.27 -5.56
N GLN A 441 -21.12 -8.05 -6.06
CA GLN A 441 -21.56 -6.87 -5.33
C GLN A 441 -22.96 -6.47 -5.80
N GLU A 442 -23.88 -6.28 -4.84
CA GLU A 442 -25.22 -5.77 -5.09
C GLU A 442 -25.36 -4.33 -4.59
N TYR A 443 -26.12 -3.53 -5.32
CA TYR A 443 -26.48 -2.16 -4.96
C TYR A 443 -28.00 -2.03 -5.01
N ARG A 444 -28.61 -1.91 -3.84
CA ARG A 444 -30.07 -1.79 -3.71
C ARG A 444 -30.45 -0.33 -3.57
N ILE A 445 -31.33 0.14 -4.44
CA ILE A 445 -31.79 1.52 -4.47
C ILE A 445 -33.33 1.49 -4.47
N ARG A 446 -33.98 2.25 -3.59
CA ARG A 446 -35.43 2.29 -3.51
C ARG A 446 -36.03 2.92 -4.79
N LEU A 447 -37.00 2.27 -5.38
CA LEU A 447 -37.66 2.77 -6.59
C LEU A 447 -38.39 4.11 -6.38
N SER A 448 -38.83 4.38 -5.14
CA SER A 448 -39.50 5.66 -4.79
C SER A 448 -38.54 6.86 -4.85
N GLU A 449 -37.24 6.63 -4.85
CA GLU A 449 -36.21 7.68 -4.89
C GLU A 449 -35.70 7.93 -6.31
N LEU A 450 -36.13 7.12 -7.28
CA LEU A 450 -35.67 7.17 -8.65
C LEU A 450 -36.76 7.69 -9.60
N SER A 451 -36.42 8.61 -10.47
CA SER A 451 -37.23 8.92 -11.65
C SER A 451 -37.13 7.80 -12.70
N GLY A 452 -38.05 7.73 -13.61
CA GLY A 452 -38.05 6.74 -14.69
C GLY A 452 -36.82 6.86 -15.62
N ASP A 453 -36.30 8.08 -15.79
CA ASP A 453 -35.09 8.33 -16.59
C ASP A 453 -33.83 7.88 -15.84
N GLN A 454 -33.70 8.24 -14.57
CA GLN A 454 -32.59 7.78 -13.72
C GLN A 454 -32.51 6.26 -13.64
N ARG A 455 -33.68 5.59 -13.46
CA ARG A 455 -33.74 4.13 -13.46
C ARG A 455 -33.16 3.54 -14.75
N ARG A 456 -33.58 4.04 -15.93
CA ARG A 456 -33.08 3.55 -17.23
C ARG A 456 -31.62 3.81 -17.45
N GLU A 457 -31.11 4.93 -16.92
CA GLU A 457 -29.69 5.26 -17.00
C GLU A 457 -28.86 4.38 -16.07
N LEU A 458 -29.32 4.09 -14.86
CA LEU A 458 -28.68 3.16 -13.92
C LEU A 458 -28.62 1.73 -14.47
N GLU A 459 -29.68 1.25 -15.10
CA GLU A 459 -29.72 -0.08 -15.74
C GLU A 459 -28.72 -0.23 -16.90
N ARG A 460 -28.20 0.90 -17.45
CA ARG A 460 -27.22 0.94 -18.56
C ARG A 460 -25.83 1.31 -18.14
N LEU A 461 -25.56 1.43 -16.85
CA LEU A 461 -24.21 1.75 -16.39
C LEU A 461 -23.21 0.72 -16.90
N PRO A 462 -22.04 1.15 -17.39
CA PRO A 462 -20.94 0.24 -17.66
C PRO A 462 -20.55 -0.49 -16.36
N ASP A 463 -20.01 -1.66 -16.45
CA ASP A 463 -19.62 -2.51 -15.32
C ASP A 463 -20.77 -3.10 -14.49
N VAL A 464 -22.02 -2.80 -14.81
CA VAL A 464 -23.19 -3.50 -14.29
C VAL A 464 -23.40 -4.79 -15.08
N ARG A 465 -23.23 -5.92 -14.41
CA ARG A 465 -23.37 -7.26 -14.99
C ARG A 465 -24.83 -7.60 -15.30
N THR A 466 -25.72 -7.24 -14.39
CA THR A 466 -27.16 -7.44 -14.50
C THR A 466 -27.90 -6.54 -13.52
N HIS A 467 -29.21 -6.41 -13.73
CA HIS A 467 -30.10 -5.68 -12.84
C HIS A 467 -31.37 -6.48 -12.60
N LEU A 468 -31.99 -6.30 -11.44
CA LEU A 468 -33.21 -6.95 -11.00
C LEU A 468 -34.07 -5.94 -10.24
N THR A 469 -35.37 -6.17 -10.20
CA THR A 469 -36.29 -5.35 -9.38
C THR A 469 -36.90 -6.24 -8.32
N ALA A 470 -36.75 -5.90 -7.06
CA ALA A 470 -37.32 -6.66 -5.95
C ALA A 470 -38.46 -5.90 -5.29
N TYR A 471 -39.47 -6.61 -4.84
CA TYR A 471 -40.59 -6.11 -4.06
C TYR A 471 -40.81 -7.00 -2.85
N SER A 472 -41.10 -6.39 -1.68
CA SER A 472 -41.38 -7.13 -0.45
C SER A 472 -42.81 -6.97 -0.02
N SER A 473 -43.43 -8.04 0.48
CA SER A 473 -44.74 -8.02 1.10
C SER A 473 -44.74 -8.86 2.36
N TRP A 474 -45.62 -8.48 3.29
CA TRP A 474 -45.80 -9.21 4.54
C TRP A 474 -47.19 -9.80 4.61
N SER A 475 -47.29 -10.99 5.16
CA SER A 475 -48.60 -11.62 5.40
C SER A 475 -49.47 -10.72 6.30
N PRO A 476 -50.76 -10.54 5.99
CA PRO A 476 -51.65 -9.72 6.80
C PRO A 476 -52.03 -10.34 8.15
N ALA A 477 -51.60 -11.53 8.47
CA ALA A 477 -51.88 -12.16 9.75
C ALA A 477 -51.20 -11.37 10.90
N GLY A 478 -51.99 -10.65 11.68
CA GLY A 478 -51.60 -9.81 12.80
C GLY A 478 -51.03 -10.58 14.01
N GLU A 479 -50.15 -11.52 13.78
CA GLU A 479 -49.36 -12.21 14.80
C GLU A 479 -47.94 -11.63 14.81
N PRO A 480 -47.35 -11.47 16.00
CA PRO A 480 -45.92 -11.14 16.11
C PRO A 480 -45.08 -12.26 15.50
N GLY A 481 -44.54 -12.04 14.32
CA GLY A 481 -43.80 -13.04 13.54
C GLY A 481 -44.35 -13.26 12.12
N GLY A 482 -45.03 -12.28 11.53
CA GLY A 482 -45.55 -12.35 10.16
C GLY A 482 -44.49 -12.80 9.15
N ILE A 483 -44.91 -13.70 8.25
CA ILE A 483 -44.08 -14.22 7.16
C ILE A 483 -43.94 -13.14 6.07
N GLY A 484 -42.68 -12.80 5.69
CA GLY A 484 -42.39 -11.94 4.57
C GLY A 484 -42.20 -12.74 3.27
N LEU A 485 -42.64 -12.20 2.13
CA LEU A 485 -42.33 -12.74 0.80
C LEU A 485 -41.64 -11.66 -0.03
N ASP A 486 -40.49 -11.99 -0.55
CA ASP A 486 -39.81 -11.19 -1.54
C ASP A 486 -40.06 -11.72 -2.95
N VAL A 487 -40.36 -10.81 -3.85
CA VAL A 487 -40.59 -11.08 -5.26
C VAL A 487 -39.52 -10.38 -6.08
N VAL A 488 -38.78 -11.12 -6.87
CA VAL A 488 -37.80 -10.59 -7.80
C VAL A 488 -38.36 -10.65 -9.22
N VAL A 489 -38.44 -9.50 -9.85
CA VAL A 489 -38.88 -9.39 -11.26
C VAL A 489 -37.61 -9.41 -12.13
N GLY A 490 -37.51 -10.45 -12.96
CA GLY A 490 -36.37 -10.65 -13.85
C GLY A 490 -36.49 -11.90 -14.71
N THR A 491 -35.59 -12.05 -15.67
CA THR A 491 -35.49 -13.24 -16.53
C THR A 491 -34.64 -14.31 -15.87
N CYS A 492 -34.75 -15.57 -16.32
CA CYS A 492 -33.86 -16.65 -15.89
C CYS A 492 -32.38 -16.31 -16.13
N GLU A 493 -32.08 -15.61 -17.23
CA GLU A 493 -30.71 -15.17 -17.53
C GLU A 493 -30.21 -14.16 -16.51
N GLN A 494 -31.02 -13.15 -16.15
CA GLN A 494 -30.66 -12.16 -15.14
C GLN A 494 -30.44 -12.82 -13.76
N ALA A 495 -31.32 -13.72 -13.36
CA ALA A 495 -31.21 -14.46 -12.11
C ALA A 495 -29.97 -15.37 -12.08
N ALA A 496 -29.66 -16.06 -13.19
CA ALA A 496 -28.49 -16.91 -13.30
C ALA A 496 -27.17 -16.11 -13.25
N ARG A 497 -27.17 -14.86 -13.69
CA ARG A 497 -26.00 -13.96 -13.58
C ARG A 497 -25.79 -13.45 -12.16
N THR A 498 -26.77 -13.57 -11.28
CA THR A 498 -26.73 -13.12 -9.87
C THR A 498 -26.46 -14.28 -8.91
N ALA A 499 -26.91 -15.49 -9.22
CA ALA A 499 -26.72 -16.68 -8.40
C ALA A 499 -25.39 -17.37 -8.68
N ILE A 500 -24.91 -18.18 -7.74
CA ILE A 500 -23.79 -19.11 -7.94
C ILE A 500 -24.20 -20.21 -8.93
N SER A 501 -25.38 -20.79 -8.72
CA SER A 501 -26.01 -21.70 -9.67
C SER A 501 -27.52 -21.60 -9.62
N LEU A 502 -28.17 -21.74 -10.77
CA LEU A 502 -29.62 -21.74 -10.92
C LEU A 502 -29.98 -22.88 -11.86
N ARG A 503 -30.72 -23.88 -11.36
CA ARG A 503 -31.06 -25.08 -12.14
C ARG A 503 -32.57 -25.22 -12.29
N GLY A 504 -33.01 -25.50 -13.52
CA GLY A 504 -34.44 -25.75 -13.80
C GLY A 504 -35.27 -24.47 -14.00
N CYS A 505 -34.65 -23.31 -14.18
CA CYS A 505 -35.33 -22.07 -14.47
C CYS A 505 -35.94 -22.11 -15.88
N VAL A 506 -37.20 -21.70 -16.00
CA VAL A 506 -37.95 -21.61 -17.27
C VAL A 506 -38.61 -20.25 -17.37
N ASP A 507 -38.26 -19.48 -18.38
CA ASP A 507 -38.89 -18.16 -18.62
C ASP A 507 -40.40 -18.31 -18.94
N GLY A 508 -41.16 -17.31 -18.52
CA GLY A 508 -42.62 -17.27 -18.74
C GLY A 508 -43.43 -17.96 -17.66
N ARG A 509 -42.85 -18.36 -16.54
CA ARG A 509 -43.55 -18.91 -15.37
C ARG A 509 -43.07 -18.26 -14.09
N ILE A 510 -43.96 -18.06 -13.14
CA ILE A 510 -43.62 -17.68 -11.76
C ILE A 510 -43.08 -18.91 -11.07
N MET A 511 -41.89 -18.77 -10.47
CA MET A 511 -41.20 -19.88 -9.81
C MET A 511 -40.76 -19.49 -8.41
N ARG A 512 -40.83 -20.45 -7.49
CA ARG A 512 -40.26 -20.31 -6.15
C ARG A 512 -38.82 -20.76 -6.18
N LEU A 513 -37.92 -19.92 -5.63
CA LEU A 513 -36.54 -20.28 -5.45
C LEU A 513 -36.41 -21.13 -4.17
N SER A 514 -35.77 -22.29 -4.27
CA SER A 514 -35.51 -23.20 -3.17
C SER A 514 -34.02 -23.46 -3.04
N GLY A 515 -33.49 -23.47 -1.81
CA GLY A 515 -32.09 -23.73 -1.54
C GLY A 515 -31.82 -25.16 -1.06
N PRO A 516 -30.58 -25.52 -0.84
CA PRO A 516 -30.18 -26.83 -0.30
C PRO A 516 -30.59 -27.02 1.17
N VAL A 517 -30.92 -25.93 1.87
CA VAL A 517 -31.34 -25.98 3.28
C VAL A 517 -32.86 -26.20 3.34
N PRO A 518 -33.34 -27.15 4.18
CA PRO A 518 -34.78 -27.37 4.35
C PRO A 518 -35.48 -26.10 4.84
N PRO A 519 -36.71 -25.80 4.32
CA PRO A 519 -37.44 -24.63 4.72
C PRO A 519 -37.83 -24.69 6.20
N THR A 520 -37.79 -23.54 6.84
CA THR A 520 -38.20 -23.36 8.25
C THR A 520 -39.69 -23.12 8.40
N ALA A 521 -40.20 -23.01 9.63
CA ALA A 521 -41.61 -22.67 9.89
C ALA A 521 -41.99 -21.27 9.42
N TYR A 522 -41.00 -20.40 9.22
CA TYR A 522 -41.15 -18.99 8.85
C TYR A 522 -41.01 -18.75 7.34
N ASP A 523 -40.75 -19.78 6.56
CA ASP A 523 -40.57 -19.65 5.11
C ASP A 523 -41.89 -19.79 4.38
N PRO A 524 -42.12 -19.05 3.26
CA PRO A 524 -43.34 -19.14 2.46
C PRO A 524 -43.57 -20.55 1.90
N LYS A 525 -44.79 -21.08 2.09
CA LYS A 525 -45.17 -22.43 1.62
C LYS A 525 -45.95 -22.35 0.32
N PRO A 526 -45.93 -23.38 -0.53
CA PRO A 526 -46.81 -23.46 -1.69
C PRO A 526 -48.26 -23.28 -1.28
N GLY A 527 -48.98 -22.40 -2.01
CA GLY A 527 -50.36 -22.04 -1.71
C GLY A 527 -50.53 -20.78 -0.84
N ASP A 528 -49.49 -20.31 -0.14
CA ASP A 528 -49.57 -19.08 0.63
C ASP A 528 -49.85 -17.86 -0.28
N ARG A 529 -50.60 -16.90 0.25
CA ARG A 529 -51.07 -15.73 -0.50
C ARG A 529 -50.58 -14.45 0.12
N PHE A 530 -49.88 -13.62 -0.68
CA PHE A 530 -49.28 -12.36 -0.24
C PHE A 530 -49.87 -11.18 -1.02
N PRO A 531 -50.32 -10.11 -0.35
CA PRO A 531 -50.85 -8.92 -0.99
C PRO A 531 -49.73 -7.95 -1.36
N PHE A 532 -49.63 -7.56 -2.60
CA PHE A 532 -48.72 -6.50 -3.07
C PHE A 532 -49.50 -5.24 -3.42
N ALA A 533 -49.05 -4.10 -2.94
CA ALA A 533 -49.71 -2.83 -3.22
C ALA A 533 -49.41 -2.35 -4.65
N LEU A 534 -50.42 -1.82 -5.32
CA LEU A 534 -50.33 -1.13 -6.60
C LEU A 534 -50.25 0.39 -6.38
N GLN A 535 -49.80 1.13 -7.37
CA GLN A 535 -49.68 2.61 -7.33
C GLN A 535 -51.02 3.31 -7.14
N ASP A 536 -52.12 2.68 -7.58
CA ASP A 536 -53.50 3.17 -7.42
C ASP A 536 -54.12 2.81 -6.08
N GLY A 537 -53.36 2.24 -5.15
CA GLY A 537 -53.83 1.83 -3.81
C GLY A 537 -54.53 0.46 -3.78
N ARG A 538 -54.81 -0.16 -4.92
CA ARG A 538 -55.34 -1.54 -4.97
C ARG A 538 -54.24 -2.53 -4.56
N LYS A 539 -54.67 -3.74 -4.22
CA LYS A 539 -53.76 -4.85 -3.89
C LYS A 539 -53.94 -5.98 -4.88
N VAL A 540 -52.82 -6.52 -5.36
CA VAL A 540 -52.77 -7.77 -6.11
C VAL A 540 -52.26 -8.87 -5.22
N VAL A 541 -52.88 -10.04 -5.25
CA VAL A 541 -52.45 -11.18 -4.44
C VAL A 541 -51.66 -12.14 -5.30
N LEU A 542 -50.41 -12.38 -4.92
CA LEU A 542 -49.59 -13.41 -5.51
C LEU A 542 -49.65 -14.66 -4.64
N THR A 543 -49.78 -15.81 -5.30
CA THR A 543 -49.81 -17.13 -4.64
C THR A 543 -48.49 -17.82 -4.90
N VAL A 544 -47.89 -18.38 -3.86
CA VAL A 544 -46.64 -19.13 -3.94
C VAL A 544 -46.87 -20.40 -4.75
N PRO A 545 -46.17 -20.63 -5.88
CA PRO A 545 -46.35 -21.78 -6.72
C PRO A 545 -45.73 -23.05 -6.11
N GLU A 546 -46.20 -24.23 -6.52
CA GLU A 546 -45.58 -25.51 -6.19
C GLU A 546 -44.22 -25.70 -6.93
N ALA A 547 -44.16 -25.17 -8.16
CA ALA A 547 -42.94 -25.28 -8.96
C ALA A 547 -41.78 -24.54 -8.31
N GLY A 548 -40.78 -25.31 -7.87
CA GLY A 548 -39.54 -24.81 -7.30
C GLY A 548 -38.39 -24.87 -8.29
N VAL A 549 -37.45 -23.95 -8.15
CA VAL A 549 -36.18 -23.89 -8.87
C VAL A 549 -35.09 -23.93 -7.84
N GLU A 550 -34.15 -24.81 -8.03
CA GLU A 550 -32.97 -24.92 -7.11
C GLU A 550 -32.00 -23.75 -7.37
N VAL A 551 -31.76 -22.99 -6.34
CA VAL A 551 -30.81 -21.87 -6.36
C VAL A 551 -29.74 -22.07 -5.30
N ASP A 552 -28.50 -21.92 -5.71
CA ASP A 552 -27.36 -21.72 -4.81
C ASP A 552 -26.91 -20.26 -4.94
N ALA A 553 -27.07 -19.52 -3.86
CA ALA A 553 -26.76 -18.09 -3.83
C ALA A 553 -25.88 -17.78 -2.61
N TYR A 554 -25.02 -16.79 -2.78
CA TYR A 554 -24.25 -16.23 -1.65
C TYR A 554 -25.15 -15.45 -0.71
N GLN A 555 -24.76 -15.34 0.53
CA GLN A 555 -25.49 -14.57 1.54
C GLN A 555 -24.78 -13.24 1.84
N PRO A 556 -25.49 -12.11 1.91
CA PRO A 556 -26.87 -11.88 1.48
C PRO A 556 -26.96 -11.56 -0.02
N SER A 557 -27.97 -12.09 -0.71
CA SER A 557 -28.28 -11.80 -2.12
C SER A 557 -29.75 -11.50 -2.32
N VAL A 558 -30.09 -10.76 -3.39
CA VAL A 558 -31.49 -10.53 -3.81
C VAL A 558 -32.12 -11.82 -4.35
N ILE A 559 -31.32 -12.66 -4.98
CA ILE A 559 -31.68 -14.03 -5.39
C ILE A 559 -31.32 -14.97 -4.25
N ARG A 560 -32.29 -15.34 -3.45
CA ARG A 560 -32.11 -16.23 -2.30
C ARG A 560 -33.23 -17.28 -2.24
N PRO A 561 -33.05 -18.40 -1.52
CA PRO A 561 -34.17 -19.30 -1.21
C PRO A 561 -35.35 -18.53 -0.66
N ASP A 562 -36.55 -19.04 -0.90
CA ASP A 562 -37.83 -18.49 -0.45
C ASP A 562 -38.27 -17.17 -1.11
N THR A 563 -37.61 -16.77 -2.19
CA THR A 563 -37.99 -15.66 -3.06
C THR A 563 -38.76 -16.18 -4.27
N LEU A 564 -39.77 -15.40 -4.76
CA LEU A 564 -40.41 -15.68 -6.03
C LEU A 564 -39.67 -15.00 -7.18
N LEU A 565 -39.29 -15.75 -8.19
CA LEU A 565 -38.83 -15.20 -9.46
C LEU A 565 -40.03 -15.04 -10.39
N VAL A 566 -40.35 -13.79 -10.75
CA VAL A 566 -41.46 -13.42 -11.61
C VAL A 566 -40.92 -12.87 -12.92
N PRO A 567 -41.23 -13.47 -14.07
CA PRO A 567 -40.86 -12.92 -15.37
C PRO A 567 -41.47 -11.52 -15.59
N PRO A 568 -40.75 -10.60 -16.26
CA PRO A 568 -41.25 -9.24 -16.51
C PRO A 568 -42.63 -9.22 -17.22
N SER A 569 -42.91 -10.20 -18.07
CA SER A 569 -44.21 -10.35 -18.78
C SER A 569 -45.38 -10.73 -17.86
N MET A 570 -45.12 -11.32 -16.71
CA MET A 570 -46.12 -11.75 -15.72
C MET A 570 -46.14 -10.86 -14.48
N ALA A 571 -45.23 -9.89 -14.39
CA ALA A 571 -45.21 -8.97 -13.27
C ALA A 571 -46.46 -8.11 -13.28
N PRO A 572 -47.17 -7.97 -12.15
CA PRO A 572 -48.35 -7.10 -12.06
C PRO A 572 -47.98 -5.67 -12.46
N ALA A 573 -48.74 -5.12 -13.42
CA ALA A 573 -48.56 -3.74 -13.86
C ALA A 573 -48.84 -2.77 -12.71
N GLY A 574 -47.95 -1.79 -12.50
CA GLY A 574 -48.16 -0.74 -11.53
C GLY A 574 -47.87 -1.13 -10.07
N LEU A 575 -47.00 -2.08 -9.80
CA LEU A 575 -46.50 -2.32 -8.44
C LEU A 575 -46.01 -1.03 -7.80
N ALA A 576 -46.32 -0.81 -6.52
CA ALA A 576 -46.01 0.43 -5.83
C ALA A 576 -44.51 0.59 -5.63
N ALA A 577 -43.95 1.71 -6.10
CA ALA A 577 -42.52 2.01 -5.99
C ALA A 577 -42.01 2.07 -4.53
N GLY A 578 -42.90 2.41 -3.58
CA GLY A 578 -42.56 2.46 -2.15
C GLY A 578 -42.19 1.11 -1.52
N ALA A 579 -42.65 0.00 -2.14
CA ALA A 579 -42.36 -1.36 -1.69
C ALA A 579 -41.29 -2.05 -2.57
N GLY A 580 -40.69 -1.34 -3.51
CA GLY A 580 -39.72 -1.90 -4.47
C GLY A 580 -38.35 -1.28 -4.42
N SER A 581 -37.37 -2.09 -4.78
CA SER A 581 -35.96 -1.68 -4.96
C SER A 581 -35.42 -2.14 -6.31
N LEU A 582 -34.60 -1.30 -6.94
CA LEU A 582 -33.74 -1.67 -8.05
C LEU A 582 -32.43 -2.25 -7.47
N THR A 583 -32.11 -3.44 -7.86
CA THR A 583 -30.83 -4.08 -7.50
C THR A 583 -29.95 -4.14 -8.73
N LEU A 584 -28.81 -3.47 -8.70
CA LEU A 584 -27.74 -3.57 -9.68
C LEU A 584 -26.72 -4.57 -9.17
N VAL A 585 -26.11 -5.36 -10.04
CA VAL A 585 -25.14 -6.40 -9.68
C VAL A 585 -23.86 -6.20 -10.49
N SER A 586 -22.72 -6.23 -9.85
CA SER A 586 -21.40 -6.15 -10.48
C SER A 586 -20.44 -7.21 -9.96
N GLU A 587 -19.26 -7.31 -10.57
CA GLU A 587 -18.14 -8.04 -9.97
C GLU A 587 -17.72 -7.38 -8.65
N ALA A 588 -17.26 -8.20 -7.69
CA ALA A 588 -16.88 -7.73 -6.36
C ALA A 588 -15.39 -7.31 -6.27
N ASP A 589 -14.82 -6.80 -7.36
CA ASP A 589 -13.50 -6.17 -7.29
C ASP A 589 -13.61 -4.67 -6.95
N ALA A 590 -12.64 -4.16 -6.19
CA ALA A 590 -12.69 -2.79 -5.68
C ALA A 590 -12.70 -1.70 -6.77
N GLY A 591 -12.19 -1.99 -7.97
CA GLY A 591 -12.21 -1.06 -9.10
C GLY A 591 -13.60 -0.92 -9.68
N THR A 592 -14.23 -2.04 -10.02
CA THR A 592 -15.59 -2.13 -10.54
C THR A 592 -16.61 -1.57 -9.54
N VAL A 593 -16.49 -1.93 -8.26
CA VAL A 593 -17.38 -1.42 -7.21
C VAL A 593 -17.33 0.11 -7.11
N ARG A 594 -16.14 0.71 -7.16
CA ARG A 594 -16.01 2.18 -7.19
C ARG A 594 -16.62 2.79 -8.44
N ALA A 595 -16.34 2.22 -9.60
CA ALA A 595 -16.86 2.74 -10.87
C ALA A 595 -18.41 2.74 -10.90
N VAL A 596 -19.04 1.66 -10.41
CA VAL A 596 -20.51 1.55 -10.32
C VAL A 596 -21.06 2.54 -9.29
N LEU A 597 -20.49 2.63 -8.09
CA LEU A 597 -20.91 3.59 -7.07
C LEU A 597 -20.78 5.04 -7.55
N ASP A 598 -19.66 5.40 -8.20
CA ASP A 598 -19.48 6.72 -8.78
C ASP A 598 -20.46 6.99 -9.94
N GLY A 599 -20.81 5.95 -10.70
CA GLY A 599 -21.87 5.99 -11.70
C GLY A 599 -23.24 6.28 -11.08
N ILE A 600 -23.60 5.55 -10.04
CA ILE A 600 -24.87 5.77 -9.29
C ILE A 600 -24.90 7.17 -8.71
N GLY A 601 -23.82 7.63 -8.06
CA GLY A 601 -23.74 8.98 -7.47
C GLY A 601 -23.87 10.11 -8.50
N ARG A 602 -23.49 9.90 -9.76
CA ARG A 602 -23.71 10.86 -10.86
C ARG A 602 -25.14 10.91 -11.35
N VAL A 603 -25.78 9.74 -11.48
CA VAL A 603 -27.13 9.59 -12.03
C VAL A 603 -28.20 9.93 -10.98
N ALA A 604 -28.03 9.41 -9.77
CA ALA A 604 -28.99 9.55 -8.67
C ALA A 604 -28.29 9.99 -7.37
N PRO A 605 -27.81 11.23 -7.29
CA PRO A 605 -26.98 11.69 -6.19
C PRO A 605 -27.69 11.75 -4.83
N THR A 606 -29.02 11.75 -4.82
CA THR A 606 -29.83 11.79 -3.59
C THR A 606 -30.43 10.45 -3.20
N ALA A 607 -30.24 9.42 -4.02
CA ALA A 607 -30.80 8.11 -3.74
C ALA A 607 -29.94 7.41 -2.65
N GLU A 608 -30.63 6.77 -1.70
CA GLU A 608 -30.00 5.91 -0.70
C GLU A 608 -29.60 4.59 -1.36
N VAL A 609 -28.32 4.26 -1.29
CA VAL A 609 -27.77 3.03 -1.87
C VAL A 609 -27.35 2.09 -0.75
N GLU A 610 -27.99 0.94 -0.66
CA GLU A 610 -27.54 -0.15 0.20
C GLU A 610 -26.57 -1.03 -0.58
N ALA A 611 -25.28 -0.93 -0.27
CA ALA A 611 -24.24 -1.77 -0.87
C ALA A 611 -24.13 -3.09 -0.08
N VAL A 612 -24.42 -4.20 -0.77
CA VAL A 612 -24.40 -5.55 -0.19
C VAL A 612 -23.25 -6.33 -0.81
N GLY A 613 -22.30 -6.72 0.02
CA GLY A 613 -21.04 -7.36 -0.39
C GLY A 613 -19.86 -6.68 0.29
N ILE A 614 -19.04 -5.95 -0.44
CA ILE A 614 -17.94 -5.17 0.14
C ILE A 614 -18.51 -3.90 0.79
N ALA A 615 -18.28 -3.71 2.08
CA ALA A 615 -18.66 -2.50 2.79
C ALA A 615 -17.85 -1.28 2.26
N ILE A 616 -18.48 -0.10 2.20
CA ILE A 616 -17.84 1.12 1.70
C ILE A 616 -16.63 1.50 2.56
N ASP A 617 -16.71 1.29 3.86
CA ASP A 617 -15.60 1.53 4.80
C ASP A 617 -14.42 0.59 4.48
N ALA A 618 -14.67 -0.67 4.13
CA ALA A 618 -13.64 -1.61 3.68
C ALA A 618 -12.99 -1.14 2.37
N LEU A 619 -13.74 -0.58 1.43
CA LEU A 619 -13.19 0.02 0.21
C LEU A 619 -12.28 1.21 0.50
N ALA A 620 -12.66 2.06 1.45
CA ALA A 620 -11.84 3.19 1.88
C ALA A 620 -10.54 2.69 2.52
N GLN A 621 -10.61 1.70 3.42
CA GLN A 621 -9.47 1.06 4.06
C GLN A 621 -8.52 0.42 3.03
N LEU A 622 -9.06 -0.34 2.07
CA LEU A 622 -8.28 -0.94 0.98
C LEU A 622 -7.56 0.13 0.14
N ALA A 623 -8.22 1.27 -0.12
CA ALA A 623 -7.60 2.37 -0.85
C ALA A 623 -6.40 2.96 -0.07
N VAL A 624 -6.53 3.13 1.25
CA VAL A 624 -5.43 3.60 2.11
C VAL A 624 -4.27 2.62 2.08
N ILE A 625 -4.52 1.33 2.32
CA ILE A 625 -3.49 0.29 2.34
C ILE A 625 -2.75 0.25 0.99
N ARG A 626 -3.49 0.21 -0.12
CA ARG A 626 -2.92 0.24 -1.46
C ARG A 626 -2.04 1.47 -1.70
N SER A 627 -2.50 2.64 -1.28
CA SER A 627 -1.77 3.89 -1.44
C SER A 627 -0.47 3.91 -0.64
N LEU A 628 -0.50 3.43 0.61
CA LEU A 628 0.69 3.34 1.46
C LEU A 628 1.71 2.34 0.90
N LEU A 629 1.25 1.20 0.37
CA LEU A 629 2.12 0.21 -0.28
C LEU A 629 2.76 0.77 -1.56
N VAL A 630 2.00 1.48 -2.40
CA VAL A 630 2.52 2.15 -3.60
C VAL A 630 3.54 3.22 -3.23
N VAL A 631 3.27 4.05 -2.22
CA VAL A 631 4.24 5.03 -1.70
C VAL A 631 5.50 4.33 -1.21
N GLY A 632 5.37 3.25 -0.43
CA GLY A 632 6.51 2.44 0.01
C GLY A 632 7.35 1.92 -1.17
N MET A 633 6.70 1.39 -2.20
CA MET A 633 7.36 0.94 -3.43
C MET A 633 8.11 2.08 -4.15
N VAL A 634 7.47 3.25 -4.30
CA VAL A 634 8.10 4.42 -4.94
C VAL A 634 9.30 4.89 -4.12
N LEU A 635 9.17 5.00 -2.80
CA LEU A 635 10.29 5.37 -1.92
C LEU A 635 11.43 4.35 -1.98
N GLY A 636 11.11 3.06 -1.95
CA GLY A 636 12.08 1.98 -2.12
C GLY A 636 12.81 2.06 -3.47
N LEU A 637 12.07 2.33 -4.56
CA LEU A 637 12.62 2.52 -5.90
C LEU A 637 13.57 3.72 -5.95
N VAL A 638 13.18 4.86 -5.41
CA VAL A 638 14.02 6.07 -5.35
C VAL A 638 15.31 5.77 -4.60
N VAL A 639 15.23 5.12 -3.44
CA VAL A 639 16.40 4.72 -2.64
C VAL A 639 17.26 3.70 -3.39
N GLY A 640 16.67 2.69 -4.01
CA GLY A 640 17.38 1.64 -4.76
C GLY A 640 18.12 2.21 -5.98
N VAL A 641 17.46 3.06 -6.77
CA VAL A 641 18.06 3.74 -7.92
C VAL A 641 19.16 4.71 -7.47
N ALA A 642 18.93 5.46 -6.41
CA ALA A 642 19.95 6.36 -5.85
C ALA A 642 21.19 5.58 -5.37
N ALA A 643 20.98 4.46 -4.67
CA ALA A 643 22.07 3.56 -4.25
C ALA A 643 22.88 3.04 -5.44
N PHE A 644 22.18 2.65 -6.50
CA PHE A 644 22.81 2.20 -7.75
C PHE A 644 23.62 3.33 -8.40
N VAL A 645 23.03 4.50 -8.63
CA VAL A 645 23.71 5.66 -9.27
C VAL A 645 24.94 6.08 -8.49
N VAL A 646 24.80 6.22 -7.17
CA VAL A 646 25.91 6.59 -6.27
C VAL A 646 27.05 5.55 -6.34
N SER A 647 26.73 4.27 -6.31
CA SER A 647 27.71 3.20 -6.38
C SER A 647 28.41 3.12 -7.74
N VAL A 648 27.67 3.34 -8.83
CA VAL A 648 28.23 3.38 -10.18
C VAL A 648 29.16 4.58 -10.35
N ALA A 649 28.76 5.75 -9.85
CA ALA A 649 29.58 6.97 -9.89
C ALA A 649 30.89 6.81 -9.09
N ASP A 650 30.81 6.21 -7.90
CA ASP A 650 32.00 5.94 -7.05
C ASP A 650 33.00 5.03 -7.78
N ARG A 651 32.53 3.95 -8.38
CA ARG A 651 33.39 3.05 -9.19
C ARG A 651 34.01 3.73 -10.40
N ALA A 652 33.22 4.57 -11.10
CA ALA A 652 33.73 5.31 -12.25
C ALA A 652 34.88 6.21 -11.86
N LEU A 653 34.81 6.85 -10.69
CA LEU A 653 35.86 7.72 -10.16
C LEU A 653 37.09 6.94 -9.69
N GLU A 654 36.91 5.78 -9.04
CA GLU A 654 38.02 4.97 -8.50
C GLU A 654 38.82 4.22 -9.60
N ARG A 655 38.15 3.80 -10.68
CA ARG A 655 38.76 2.93 -11.71
C ARG A 655 39.37 3.69 -12.88
N ARG A 656 39.29 5.02 -12.95
CA ARG A 656 39.82 5.80 -14.08
C ARG A 656 41.33 5.57 -14.32
N GLY A 657 42.13 5.53 -13.29
CA GLY A 657 43.59 5.26 -13.42
C GLY A 657 43.89 3.85 -13.95
N GLN A 658 43.16 2.82 -13.47
CA GLN A 658 43.36 1.44 -13.94
C GLN A 658 42.98 1.25 -15.41
N VAL A 659 41.86 1.87 -15.84
CA VAL A 659 41.38 1.83 -17.25
C VAL A 659 42.39 2.57 -18.15
N ALA A 660 42.91 3.72 -17.70
CA ALA A 660 43.91 4.46 -18.42
C ALA A 660 45.23 3.64 -18.59
N ALA A 661 45.70 2.98 -17.51
CA ALA A 661 46.88 2.14 -17.56
C ALA A 661 46.72 0.95 -18.54
N LEU A 662 45.56 0.26 -18.54
CA LEU A 662 45.30 -0.81 -19.49
C LEU A 662 45.15 -0.29 -20.93
N GLY A 663 44.64 0.91 -21.12
CA GLY A 663 44.59 1.57 -22.42
C GLY A 663 45.98 1.87 -22.99
N LEU A 664 46.92 2.31 -22.15
CA LEU A 664 48.33 2.54 -22.51
C LEU A 664 49.05 1.24 -22.87
N LEU A 665 48.66 0.11 -22.27
CA LEU A 665 49.16 -1.22 -22.60
C LEU A 665 48.56 -1.79 -23.89
N GLY A 666 47.74 -1.02 -24.63
CA GLY A 666 47.19 -1.40 -25.94
C GLY A 666 45.84 -2.16 -25.87
N ALA A 667 45.16 -2.19 -24.73
CA ALA A 667 43.85 -2.85 -24.64
C ALA A 667 42.80 -2.11 -25.49
N ARG A 668 42.10 -2.85 -26.34
CA ARG A 668 41.03 -2.28 -27.21
C ARG A 668 39.90 -1.73 -26.35
N ALA A 669 39.40 -0.53 -26.66
CA ALA A 669 38.30 0.13 -25.94
C ALA A 669 37.03 -0.73 -25.91
N GLY A 670 36.75 -1.50 -26.98
CA GLY A 670 35.63 -2.45 -27.02
C GLY A 670 35.74 -3.56 -25.98
N THR A 671 36.93 -4.15 -25.80
CA THR A 671 37.18 -5.19 -24.80
C THR A 671 37.00 -4.64 -23.39
N LEU A 672 37.51 -3.44 -23.12
CA LEU A 672 37.38 -2.78 -21.80
C LEU A 672 35.94 -2.45 -21.47
N ARG A 673 35.15 -1.99 -22.46
CA ARG A 673 33.70 -1.78 -22.29
C ARG A 673 32.97 -3.10 -22.04
N GLY A 674 33.26 -4.14 -22.81
CA GLY A 674 32.69 -5.46 -22.63
C GLY A 674 32.93 -6.01 -21.23
N VAL A 675 34.18 -5.91 -20.73
CA VAL A 675 34.54 -6.32 -19.35
C VAL A 675 33.71 -5.56 -18.32
N GLN A 676 33.53 -4.24 -18.49
CA GLN A 676 32.77 -3.42 -17.52
C GLN A 676 31.28 -3.76 -17.54
N VAL A 677 30.67 -3.89 -18.71
CA VAL A 677 29.27 -4.28 -18.84
C VAL A 677 29.02 -5.63 -18.18
N VAL A 678 29.84 -6.63 -18.49
CA VAL A 678 29.70 -7.99 -17.93
C VAL A 678 29.88 -7.98 -16.40
N GLN A 679 30.81 -7.20 -15.86
CA GLN A 679 31.02 -7.08 -14.40
C GLN A 679 29.83 -6.47 -13.66
N VAL A 680 28.97 -5.71 -14.33
CA VAL A 680 27.74 -5.15 -13.73
C VAL A 680 26.55 -6.07 -14.00
N VAL A 681 26.38 -6.48 -15.26
CA VAL A 681 25.18 -7.22 -15.73
C VAL A 681 25.09 -8.62 -15.13
N VAL A 682 26.19 -9.36 -15.04
CA VAL A 682 26.13 -10.76 -14.53
C VAL A 682 25.78 -10.82 -13.04
N PRO A 683 26.46 -10.12 -12.12
CA PRO A 683 26.05 -10.14 -10.71
C PRO A 683 24.64 -9.56 -10.47
N LEU A 684 24.27 -8.53 -11.25
CA LEU A 684 22.93 -7.93 -11.19
C LEU A 684 21.87 -8.92 -11.67
N GLY A 685 22.11 -9.61 -12.78
CA GLY A 685 21.19 -10.63 -13.31
C GLY A 685 20.97 -11.79 -12.35
N VAL A 686 22.05 -12.28 -11.73
CA VAL A 686 21.97 -13.34 -10.69
C VAL A 686 21.18 -12.84 -9.47
N GLY A 687 21.46 -11.62 -9.03
CA GLY A 687 20.79 -11.02 -7.88
C GLY A 687 19.30 -10.78 -8.13
N LEU A 688 18.96 -10.19 -9.27
CA LEU A 688 17.56 -9.93 -9.65
C LEU A 688 16.79 -11.24 -9.90
N GLY A 689 17.40 -12.21 -10.60
CA GLY A 689 16.79 -13.53 -10.79
C GLY A 689 16.52 -14.24 -9.47
N GLY A 690 17.48 -14.20 -8.54
CA GLY A 690 17.29 -14.72 -7.18
C GLY A 690 16.20 -13.98 -6.40
N ALA A 691 16.10 -12.65 -6.57
CA ALA A 691 15.07 -11.84 -5.91
C ALA A 691 13.66 -12.13 -6.45
N VAL A 692 13.51 -12.29 -7.76
CA VAL A 692 12.23 -12.64 -8.39
C VAL A 692 11.75 -14.01 -7.91
N VAL A 693 12.62 -15.01 -7.94
CA VAL A 693 12.27 -16.38 -7.48
C VAL A 693 11.95 -16.40 -5.99
N ALA A 694 12.80 -15.78 -5.16
CA ALA A 694 12.57 -15.74 -3.71
C ALA A 694 11.36 -14.90 -3.33
N GLY A 695 11.13 -13.78 -4.03
CA GLY A 695 9.97 -12.93 -3.84
C GLY A 695 8.67 -13.64 -4.18
N TRP A 696 8.62 -14.29 -5.32
CA TRP A 696 7.46 -15.06 -5.76
C TRP A 696 7.11 -16.21 -4.81
N LEU A 697 8.12 -16.95 -4.32
CA LEU A 697 7.88 -17.99 -3.32
C LEU A 697 7.44 -17.41 -1.97
N ALA A 698 8.00 -16.26 -1.56
CA ALA A 698 7.61 -15.58 -0.34
C ALA A 698 6.17 -15.05 -0.42
N GLU A 699 5.77 -14.49 -1.57
CA GLU A 699 4.40 -14.09 -1.89
C GLU A 699 3.44 -15.28 -1.76
N ALA A 700 3.74 -16.40 -2.43
CA ALA A 700 2.93 -17.60 -2.36
C ALA A 700 2.80 -18.14 -0.92
N SER A 701 3.90 -18.14 -0.14
CA SER A 701 3.86 -18.57 1.25
C SER A 701 3.00 -17.67 2.14
N TYR A 702 2.98 -16.36 1.85
CA TYR A 702 2.17 -15.39 2.56
C TYR A 702 0.67 -15.60 2.28
N LEU A 703 0.29 -15.80 1.01
CA LEU A 703 -1.09 -16.09 0.61
C LEU A 703 -1.64 -17.37 1.27
N ILE A 704 -0.79 -18.37 1.46
CA ILE A 704 -1.16 -19.63 2.15
C ILE A 704 -1.45 -19.38 3.63
N THR A 705 -0.72 -18.49 4.31
CA THR A 705 -0.96 -18.19 5.73
C THR A 705 -2.29 -17.49 5.96
N GLY A 706 -2.80 -16.73 5.00
CA GLY A 706 -4.12 -16.11 5.00
C GLY A 706 -5.28 -17.06 4.67
N GLY A 707 -5.03 -18.38 4.55
CA GLY A 707 -6.04 -19.37 4.17
C GLY A 707 -6.32 -19.39 2.67
N GLY A 708 -5.48 -18.76 1.85
CA GLY A 708 -5.50 -18.80 0.39
C GLY A 708 -4.94 -20.11 -0.18
N ALA A 709 -5.45 -20.53 -1.33
CA ALA A 709 -4.78 -21.51 -2.16
C ALA A 709 -3.52 -20.92 -2.79
N VAL A 710 -2.55 -21.76 -3.17
CA VAL A 710 -1.39 -21.29 -3.95
C VAL A 710 -1.89 -20.62 -5.21
N HIS A 711 -1.79 -19.31 -5.23
CA HIS A 711 -2.08 -18.54 -6.42
C HIS A 711 -0.76 -18.22 -7.11
N TRP A 712 -0.60 -18.72 -8.32
CA TRP A 712 0.52 -18.36 -9.15
C TRP A 712 0.17 -17.08 -9.90
N ASP A 713 0.70 -15.95 -9.45
CA ASP A 713 0.46 -14.67 -10.10
C ASP A 713 1.13 -14.59 -11.47
N TRP A 714 0.40 -15.07 -12.49
CA TRP A 714 0.84 -15.03 -13.87
C TRP A 714 0.75 -13.64 -14.50
N GLU A 715 0.01 -12.71 -13.90
CA GLU A 715 -0.13 -11.33 -14.38
C GLU A 715 0.97 -10.43 -13.85
N GLY A 716 1.32 -10.55 -12.59
CA GLY A 716 2.35 -9.74 -11.96
C GLY A 716 3.77 -10.23 -12.19
N LEU A 717 3.98 -11.54 -12.33
CA LEU A 717 5.30 -12.11 -12.62
C LEU A 717 5.95 -11.50 -13.88
N PRO A 718 5.26 -11.31 -15.01
CA PRO A 718 5.81 -10.64 -16.20
C PRO A 718 6.22 -9.19 -15.92
N VAL A 719 5.48 -8.46 -15.07
CA VAL A 719 5.80 -7.08 -14.68
C VAL A 719 7.07 -7.05 -13.83
N LEU A 720 7.21 -7.95 -12.86
CA LEU A 720 8.42 -8.09 -12.05
C LEU A 720 9.64 -8.46 -12.90
N VAL A 721 9.51 -9.45 -13.78
CA VAL A 721 10.57 -9.87 -14.70
C VAL A 721 10.91 -8.74 -15.66
N GLY A 722 9.92 -8.07 -16.23
CA GLY A 722 10.10 -6.93 -17.14
C GLY A 722 10.81 -5.77 -16.47
N SER A 723 10.45 -5.44 -15.22
CA SER A 723 11.11 -4.41 -14.42
C SER A 723 12.57 -4.77 -14.11
N ALA A 724 12.83 -6.03 -13.73
CA ALA A 724 14.19 -6.53 -13.48
C ALA A 724 15.06 -6.47 -14.73
N VAL A 725 14.53 -6.87 -15.90
CA VAL A 725 15.21 -6.78 -17.20
C VAL A 725 15.43 -5.31 -17.57
N GLY A 726 14.46 -4.43 -17.38
CA GLY A 726 14.59 -2.99 -17.62
C GLY A 726 15.74 -2.38 -16.81
N VAL A 727 15.80 -2.70 -15.52
CA VAL A 727 16.90 -2.28 -14.63
C VAL A 727 18.25 -2.81 -15.13
N LEU A 728 18.30 -4.07 -15.59
CA LEU A 728 19.51 -4.70 -16.13
C LEU A 728 20.02 -3.98 -17.37
N VAL A 729 19.11 -3.62 -18.31
CA VAL A 729 19.43 -2.88 -19.54
C VAL A 729 19.94 -1.47 -19.18
N VAL A 730 19.23 -0.75 -18.32
CA VAL A 730 19.63 0.60 -17.88
C VAL A 730 20.99 0.58 -17.20
N ALA A 731 21.25 -0.39 -16.33
CA ALA A 731 22.53 -0.58 -15.67
C ALA A 731 23.66 -0.88 -16.66
N GLY A 732 23.39 -1.73 -17.65
CA GLY A 732 24.32 -2.05 -18.73
C GLY A 732 24.68 -0.81 -19.56
N VAL A 733 23.67 -0.06 -20.02
CA VAL A 733 23.85 1.17 -20.79
C VAL A 733 24.58 2.25 -19.98
N ALA A 734 24.20 2.46 -18.73
CA ALA A 734 24.83 3.44 -17.84
C ALA A 734 26.32 3.13 -17.54
N SER A 735 26.75 1.89 -17.69
CA SER A 735 28.16 1.49 -17.51
C SER A 735 29.06 1.82 -18.73
N VAL A 736 28.49 2.01 -19.93
CA VAL A 736 29.24 2.23 -21.20
C VAL A 736 30.00 3.56 -21.24
N PRO A 737 29.44 4.72 -20.81
CA PRO A 737 30.15 6.02 -20.88
C PRO A 737 31.39 6.12 -19.98
N MET A 738 31.58 5.17 -19.06
CA MET A 738 32.73 5.16 -18.13
C MET A 738 34.08 4.96 -18.84
N VAL A 739 34.06 4.39 -20.05
CA VAL A 739 35.27 4.24 -20.88
C VAL A 739 35.29 5.36 -21.91
N ARG A 740 35.94 6.50 -21.56
CA ARG A 740 36.15 7.60 -22.52
C ARG A 740 37.10 7.15 -23.64
N ARG A 741 36.87 7.66 -24.85
CA ARG A 741 37.73 7.37 -26.04
C ARG A 741 39.15 7.93 -25.91
N HIS A 742 39.39 8.97 -25.10
CA HIS A 742 40.67 9.60 -24.90
C HIS A 742 41.27 9.22 -23.55
N VAL A 743 42.41 8.59 -23.57
CA VAL A 743 43.23 8.31 -22.40
C VAL A 743 44.05 9.58 -22.08
N ASP A 744 43.80 10.17 -20.90
CA ASP A 744 44.61 11.30 -20.43
C ASP A 744 45.87 10.77 -19.74
N PRO A 745 47.09 10.97 -20.32
CA PRO A 745 48.32 10.43 -19.77
C PRO A 745 48.67 11.00 -18.39
N GLU A 746 48.16 12.19 -18.04
CA GLU A 746 48.35 12.80 -16.72
C GLU A 746 47.70 12.02 -15.58
N LEU A 747 46.68 11.21 -15.86
CA LEU A 747 46.03 10.39 -14.83
C LEU A 747 46.94 9.25 -14.33
N VAL A 748 47.91 8.80 -15.14
CA VAL A 748 48.86 7.73 -14.77
C VAL A 748 50.05 8.29 -14.03
N ARG A 749 50.44 9.56 -14.26
CA ARG A 749 51.55 10.22 -13.53
C ARG A 749 51.20 10.65 -12.10
N ARG A 750 49.92 10.72 -11.75
CA ARG A 750 49.45 11.18 -10.43
C ARG A 750 49.14 10.07 -9.45
N ASP A 751 49.17 8.79 -9.84
CA ASP A 751 49.07 7.62 -8.98
C ASP A 751 50.47 7.06 -8.66
#